data_a163bc82037db04ba0f57192037a09c3
#
_entry.id   a163bc82037db04ba0f57192037a09c3
#
_cell.length_a   1.000
_cell.length_b   1.000
_cell.length_c   1.000
_cell.angle_alpha   90.00
_cell.angle_beta   90.00
_cell.angle_gamma   90.00
#
_symmetry.space_group_name_H-M   'P 1'
#
loop_
_entity.id
_entity.type
_entity.pdbx_description
1 polymer ?
#
loop_
_entity_poly.entity_id
_entity_poly.type
_entity_poly.pdbx_seq_one_letter_code
_entity_poly.pdbx_strand_id
1 'polypeptide(L)'
;MKLAIRPRTLSLLLILGLLVCQAGAAFAEGTRTWEQSKFEDLVKGTPKGVAIRSSGGLELAPSFKPLHTTPSTYIWALASDDAGNIYAAAGAPARVYRITPDGQASTIFEPQELQVQALVQDDGVLYAATSPDGKVYKIQQVAAATPKETGKKKSGAERTKVEGEPSWTASVYFDPRTKYIWDLALDHAGNLYVATGDHGEIYRVMPKGEHSLFFKSDEVHIRVLALDPKGNLIAGSDGSGLVYRISPSGDAFVLFGAPKKEITALAIDSAGNIYAAGAGEKRPSATPSSYSSTSVPTAPTPSTSGIQQPGIVINAPQPSTSTTTANVPSANSGPGGGSEIYRIAPDGSPNRIWTSHDDLVYALAFDQHGRLLAGTGNRGHIFAINGEDDFTDLLKASATQVTAFTQAPGGGLYVSTSNLGKLFVLGPGADSEGTYDSDVFDAHIFSRWGHAEFRGAGNVELFTRSGNVDNPDRNWSPWTKIDLQKNPVAGVPAARFIQWRSVLRDGSPSPRVEGVTLNYLPKNIAPDIDDISVQVGTRYQPSPKPAGSDTGSNSGGNASQQHFDPPTVHDRDSIGVKWNAHDDNDDQLVYAVYYRTDGQSRWLLLKDNLPDKFYSFDSSLLPDGGYTFKIIASDAPSHSPNEALSTEKESARVEIDTTPPRVEALSATVEGNQIHVSFRAADSFSPIKRAEYSVDANDWQFVEPVGQLSDAKSESYDFKLPIPAPETNLVAGNSAGADPDLQTRSTASREHVVVVRVFDRYDNTSSAKFLIRGK
;
A
#
# COMPACT_ATOMS: atom_id res chain seq x y z
N MET A 1 60.32 -10.40 -37.50
CA MET A 1 59.94 -11.80 -37.34
C MET A 1 58.40 -11.81 -37.25
N LYS A 2 57.68 -12.08 -38.39
CA LYS A 2 56.24 -12.09 -38.43
C LYS A 2 55.76 -13.51 -38.16
N LEU A 3 55.15 -13.73 -36.99
CA LEU A 3 54.52 -15.02 -36.66
C LEU A 3 53.21 -15.14 -37.44
N ALA A 4 53.17 -15.98 -38.42
CA ALA A 4 51.95 -16.32 -39.20
C ALA A 4 51.19 -17.41 -38.41
N ILE A 5 50.11 -17.05 -37.72
CA ILE A 5 49.19 -17.99 -37.06
C ILE A 5 48.38 -18.69 -38.14
N ARG A 6 48.45 -20.00 -38.20
CA ARG A 6 47.71 -20.83 -39.18
C ARG A 6 46.18 -20.76 -38.93
N PRO A 7 45.34 -20.68 -39.94
CA PRO A 7 43.90 -20.45 -39.78
C PRO A 7 43.14 -21.57 -39.00
N ARG A 8 43.69 -22.75 -38.88
CA ARG A 8 43.12 -23.85 -38.07
C ARG A 8 43.22 -23.66 -36.57
N THR A 9 44.22 -22.91 -36.05
CA THR A 9 44.38 -22.62 -34.63
C THR A 9 43.47 -21.46 -34.19
N LEU A 10 43.13 -20.55 -35.09
CA LEU A 10 42.20 -19.47 -34.84
C LEU A 10 40.76 -19.98 -34.74
N SER A 11 40.37 -20.96 -35.58
CA SER A 11 39.05 -21.62 -35.50
C SER A 11 38.89 -22.46 -34.22
N LEU A 12 39.95 -23.10 -33.73
CA LEU A 12 39.85 -23.89 -32.50
C LEU A 12 39.76 -22.99 -31.26
N LEU A 13 40.42 -21.84 -31.25
CA LEU A 13 40.32 -20.83 -30.18
C LEU A 13 38.97 -20.13 -30.18
N LEU A 14 38.34 -19.90 -31.34
CA LEU A 14 37.00 -19.33 -31.46
C LEU A 14 35.92 -20.34 -30.99
N ILE A 15 36.09 -21.62 -31.31
CA ILE A 15 35.17 -22.68 -30.84
C ILE A 15 35.31 -22.90 -29.33
N LEU A 16 36.53 -22.86 -28.78
CA LEU A 16 36.79 -22.94 -27.35
C LEU A 16 36.25 -21.69 -26.61
N GLY A 17 36.36 -20.49 -27.22
CA GLY A 17 35.76 -19.25 -26.70
C GLY A 17 34.23 -19.25 -26.74
N LEU A 18 33.60 -19.85 -27.74
CA LEU A 18 32.13 -20.00 -27.80
C LEU A 18 31.61 -21.05 -26.82
N LEU A 19 32.39 -22.10 -26.51
CA LEU A 19 32.02 -23.11 -25.52
C LEU A 19 32.11 -22.59 -24.07
N VAL A 20 32.97 -21.61 -23.79
CA VAL A 20 33.06 -20.96 -22.47
C VAL A 20 31.98 -19.89 -22.26
N CYS A 21 31.37 -19.35 -23.31
CA CYS A 21 30.27 -18.40 -23.22
C CYS A 21 28.88 -19.04 -23.03
N GLN A 22 28.79 -20.38 -23.01
CA GLN A 22 27.53 -21.10 -22.70
C GLN A 22 27.51 -21.73 -21.29
N ALA A 23 28.43 -21.33 -20.41
CA ALA A 23 28.19 -21.49 -19.00
C ALA A 23 27.09 -20.47 -18.65
N GLY A 24 25.83 -20.91 -18.74
CA GLY A 24 24.70 -20.18 -18.17
C GLY A 24 25.11 -19.78 -16.76
N ALA A 25 24.94 -18.53 -16.42
CA ALA A 25 25.16 -18.06 -15.06
C ALA A 25 24.24 -18.92 -14.16
N ALA A 26 24.81 -19.96 -13.55
CA ALA A 26 24.16 -20.63 -12.45
C ALA A 26 24.12 -19.56 -11.33
N PHE A 27 22.98 -18.96 -11.12
CA PHE A 27 22.72 -18.18 -9.92
C PHE A 27 22.60 -19.17 -8.78
N ALA A 28 23.73 -19.55 -8.18
CA ALA A 28 23.69 -20.20 -6.88
C ALA A 28 22.97 -19.27 -5.92
N GLU A 29 22.09 -19.79 -5.08
CA GLU A 29 21.46 -19.00 -4.04
C GLU A 29 22.56 -18.34 -3.19
N GLY A 30 22.75 -17.04 -3.42
CA GLY A 30 23.75 -16.26 -2.74
C GLY A 30 23.26 -15.75 -1.39
N THR A 31 24.19 -15.29 -0.56
CA THR A 31 23.87 -14.50 0.62
C THR A 31 22.98 -13.32 0.21
N ARG A 32 21.82 -13.20 0.82
CA ARG A 32 20.88 -12.08 0.66
C ARG A 32 21.22 -10.98 1.64
N THR A 33 20.75 -9.77 1.37
CA THR A 33 20.99 -8.60 2.21
C THR A 33 19.70 -7.91 2.58
N TRP A 34 19.58 -7.46 3.83
CA TRP A 34 18.58 -6.54 4.30
C TRP A 34 19.27 -5.22 4.67
N GLU A 35 18.97 -4.16 3.91
CA GLU A 35 19.51 -2.82 4.12
C GLU A 35 18.44 -1.86 4.61
N GLN A 36 18.79 -1.05 5.62
CA GLN A 36 18.01 0.08 6.09
C GLN A 36 18.89 1.32 6.13
N SER A 37 18.62 2.26 5.24
CA SER A 37 19.34 3.53 5.13
C SER A 37 18.42 4.69 4.76
N LYS A 38 17.23 4.41 4.22
CA LYS A 38 16.28 5.40 3.75
C LYS A 38 15.30 5.80 4.86
N PHE A 39 14.77 7.02 4.74
CA PHE A 39 13.76 7.54 5.68
C PHE A 39 12.54 6.60 5.82
N GLU A 40 12.01 6.11 4.68
CA GLU A 40 10.82 5.26 4.62
C GLU A 40 11.00 3.91 5.35
N ASP A 41 12.23 3.44 5.46
CA ASP A 41 12.56 2.21 6.20
C ASP A 41 12.77 2.50 7.68
N LEU A 42 13.47 3.59 7.99
CA LEU A 42 13.81 3.95 9.38
C LEU A 42 12.58 4.46 10.17
N VAL A 43 11.62 5.10 9.51
CA VAL A 43 10.39 5.59 10.19
C VAL A 43 9.49 4.47 10.70
N LYS A 44 9.64 3.25 10.19
CA LYS A 44 8.92 2.06 10.67
C LYS A 44 9.43 1.55 12.02
N GLY A 45 10.64 1.92 12.40
CA GLY A 45 11.25 1.54 13.66
C GLY A 45 10.73 2.37 14.84
N THR A 46 11.36 2.18 16.00
CA THR A 46 10.98 2.84 17.25
C THR A 46 12.14 3.68 17.78
N PRO A 47 12.16 5.00 17.51
CA PRO A 47 13.17 5.90 18.04
C PRO A 47 12.84 6.30 19.49
N LYS A 48 13.87 6.44 20.32
CA LYS A 48 13.85 7.00 21.68
C LYS A 48 15.09 7.87 21.86
N GLY A 49 14.95 9.21 21.90
CA GLY A 49 16.07 10.13 21.93
C GLY A 49 16.91 10.11 20.64
N VAL A 50 16.31 9.65 19.52
CA VAL A 50 16.93 9.56 18.21
C VAL A 50 16.03 10.25 17.20
N ALA A 51 16.61 11.08 16.36
CA ALA A 51 15.96 11.77 15.24
C ALA A 51 16.26 11.03 13.92
N ILE A 52 15.32 11.09 12.97
CA ILE A 52 15.40 10.44 11.65
C ILE A 52 15.45 11.52 10.58
N ARG A 53 16.51 11.55 9.77
CA ARG A 53 16.68 12.54 8.70
C ARG A 53 15.95 12.11 7.42
N SER A 54 15.36 13.05 6.71
CA SER A 54 14.71 12.81 5.42
C SER A 54 15.65 12.24 4.35
N SER A 55 16.93 12.62 4.40
CA SER A 55 17.98 12.06 3.55
C SER A 55 18.38 10.63 3.91
N GLY A 56 17.75 10.07 4.95
CA GLY A 56 18.12 8.81 5.57
C GLY A 56 19.13 8.98 6.70
N GLY A 57 19.16 7.97 7.59
CA GLY A 57 20.04 7.91 8.73
C GLY A 57 19.46 8.46 10.02
N LEU A 58 20.18 8.19 11.12
CA LEU A 58 19.79 8.49 12.49
C LEU A 58 20.81 9.39 13.15
N GLU A 59 20.34 10.28 14.03
CA GLU A 59 21.18 11.14 14.89
C GLU A 59 20.55 11.29 16.27
N LEU A 60 21.27 11.82 17.25
CA LEU A 60 20.69 12.11 18.55
C LEU A 60 19.61 13.20 18.43
N ALA A 61 18.45 12.93 19.00
CA ALA A 61 17.37 13.91 19.11
C ALA A 61 17.73 15.02 20.10
N PRO A 62 17.11 16.22 19.98
CA PRO A 62 17.15 17.22 21.03
C PRO A 62 16.57 16.65 22.34
N SER A 63 17.13 17.10 23.47
CA SER A 63 16.61 16.73 24.79
C SER A 63 15.14 17.11 24.91
N PHE A 64 14.27 16.16 25.23
CA PHE A 64 12.83 16.37 25.37
C PHE A 64 12.34 15.82 26.73
N LYS A 65 12.20 16.71 27.70
CA LYS A 65 11.92 16.33 29.08
C LYS A 65 10.51 16.74 29.49
N PRO A 66 9.73 15.86 30.14
CA PRO A 66 8.46 16.22 30.70
C PRO A 66 8.66 17.25 31.82
N LEU A 67 7.86 18.31 31.82
CA LEU A 67 7.88 19.35 32.83
C LEU A 67 6.69 19.21 33.78
N HIS A 68 5.48 19.14 33.23
CA HIS A 68 4.24 19.04 34.01
C HIS A 68 3.14 18.30 33.25
N THR A 69 2.23 17.65 33.99
CA THR A 69 0.99 17.07 33.44
C THR A 69 -0.19 17.75 34.10
N THR A 70 -1.01 18.42 33.30
CA THR A 70 -2.21 19.10 33.79
C THR A 70 -3.39 18.14 33.91
N PRO A 71 -4.39 18.45 34.76
CA PRO A 71 -5.64 17.70 34.75
C PRO A 71 -6.54 17.96 33.52
N SER A 72 -6.21 18.97 32.68
CA SER A 72 -6.96 19.28 31.48
C SER A 72 -6.54 18.38 30.30
N THR A 73 -7.49 18.01 29.46
CA THR A 73 -7.24 17.15 28.28
C THR A 73 -6.49 17.90 27.18
N TYR A 74 -6.79 19.19 27.02
CA TYR A 74 -6.26 20.01 25.93
C TYR A 74 -5.48 21.20 26.49
N ILE A 75 -4.33 21.50 25.89
CA ILE A 75 -3.64 22.77 26.05
C ILE A 75 -3.58 23.41 24.65
N TRP A 76 -4.25 24.56 24.48
CA TRP A 76 -4.41 25.20 23.18
C TRP A 76 -3.34 26.24 22.88
N ALA A 77 -2.92 26.99 23.89
CA ALA A 77 -1.96 28.04 23.73
C ALA A 77 -1.00 28.13 24.92
N LEU A 78 0.20 28.64 24.66
CA LEU A 78 1.25 28.91 25.65
C LEU A 78 1.73 30.34 25.53
N ALA A 79 2.02 30.94 26.68
CA ALA A 79 2.81 32.18 26.78
C ALA A 79 3.88 31.97 27.86
N SER A 80 5.00 32.69 27.78
CA SER A 80 6.04 32.70 28.83
C SER A 80 6.44 34.10 29.19
N ASP A 81 6.87 34.29 30.44
CA ASP A 81 7.44 35.56 30.91
C ASP A 81 8.98 35.46 30.94
N ASP A 82 9.62 36.62 31.18
CA ASP A 82 11.08 36.74 31.26
C ASP A 82 11.69 35.93 32.41
N ALA A 83 10.90 35.62 33.45
CA ALA A 83 11.31 34.75 34.56
C ALA A 83 11.23 33.28 34.22
N GLY A 84 10.73 32.93 33.04
CA GLY A 84 10.56 31.54 32.54
C GLY A 84 9.32 30.84 33.07
N ASN A 85 8.38 31.56 33.70
CA ASN A 85 7.08 30.98 34.01
C ASN A 85 6.29 30.73 32.73
N ILE A 86 5.56 29.67 32.68
CA ILE A 86 4.72 29.30 31.57
C ILE A 86 3.27 29.52 31.96
N TYR A 87 2.53 30.13 31.06
CA TYR A 87 1.09 30.28 31.17
C TYR A 87 0.45 29.38 30.10
N ALA A 88 -0.41 28.45 30.53
CA ALA A 88 -1.03 27.48 29.65
C ALA A 88 -2.55 27.64 29.63
N ALA A 89 -3.08 27.92 28.45
CA ALA A 89 -4.51 28.01 28.18
C ALA A 89 -5.05 26.58 27.86
N ALA A 90 -6.04 26.14 28.62
CA ALA A 90 -6.50 24.77 28.61
C ALA A 90 -8.01 24.63 28.38
N GLY A 91 -8.41 23.42 27.94
CA GLY A 91 -9.79 23.02 27.81
C GLY A 91 -10.03 21.62 28.39
N ALA A 92 -11.27 21.37 28.84
CA ALA A 92 -11.74 20.11 29.44
C ALA A 92 -10.90 19.66 30.66
N PRO A 93 -10.92 20.37 31.79
CA PRO A 93 -11.64 21.62 32.08
C PRO A 93 -10.91 22.86 31.61
N ALA A 94 -11.69 23.95 31.38
CA ALA A 94 -11.16 25.28 30.99
C ALA A 94 -10.42 25.91 32.15
N ARG A 95 -9.13 26.17 31.96
CA ARG A 95 -8.26 26.83 32.98
C ARG A 95 -7.12 27.57 32.32
N VAL A 96 -6.60 28.53 33.03
CA VAL A 96 -5.25 29.08 32.81
C VAL A 96 -4.36 28.64 33.96
N TYR A 97 -3.32 27.92 33.62
CA TYR A 97 -2.30 27.49 34.58
C TYR A 97 -1.10 28.41 34.51
N ARG A 98 -0.48 28.67 35.64
CA ARG A 98 0.88 29.18 35.74
C ARG A 98 1.78 28.04 36.22
N ILE A 99 2.79 27.76 35.45
CA ILE A 99 3.78 26.68 35.72
C ILE A 99 5.17 27.33 35.82
N THR A 100 5.87 27.09 36.89
CA THR A 100 7.23 27.60 37.11
C THR A 100 8.26 26.74 36.33
N PRO A 101 9.50 27.24 36.11
CA PRO A 101 10.54 26.47 35.38
C PRO A 101 10.89 25.14 36.04
N ASP A 102 10.64 25.00 37.35
CA ASP A 102 10.82 23.73 38.11
C ASP A 102 9.59 22.83 38.07
N GLY A 103 8.54 23.20 37.32
CA GLY A 103 7.36 22.38 37.08
C GLY A 103 6.24 22.50 38.10
N GLN A 104 6.33 23.42 39.07
CA GLN A 104 5.23 23.69 40.00
C GLN A 104 4.10 24.42 39.31
N ALA A 105 2.88 23.89 39.40
CA ALA A 105 1.72 24.42 38.71
C ALA A 105 0.68 24.96 39.67
N SER A 106 0.09 26.12 39.34
CA SER A 106 -1.07 26.69 40.00
C SER A 106 -2.12 27.10 38.98
N THR A 107 -3.41 26.95 39.34
CA THR A 107 -4.51 27.49 38.53
C THR A 107 -4.69 28.96 38.89
N ILE A 108 -4.57 29.85 37.90
CA ILE A 108 -4.68 31.28 38.09
C ILE A 108 -5.99 31.86 37.60
N PHE A 109 -6.70 31.12 36.71
CA PHE A 109 -8.01 31.50 36.21
C PHE A 109 -8.83 30.30 35.82
N GLU A 110 -10.12 30.33 36.07
CA GLU A 110 -11.10 29.29 35.74
C GLU A 110 -12.37 29.99 35.21
N PRO A 111 -12.55 30.08 33.88
CA PRO A 111 -13.72 30.70 33.27
C PRO A 111 -14.95 29.78 33.34
N GLN A 112 -16.12 30.36 33.04
CA GLN A 112 -17.36 29.58 32.93
C GLN A 112 -17.51 28.91 31.54
N GLU A 113 -16.79 29.41 30.55
CA GLU A 113 -16.76 28.90 29.19
C GLU A 113 -16.03 27.54 29.16
N LEU A 114 -16.22 26.79 28.06
CA LEU A 114 -15.74 25.39 27.98
C LEU A 114 -14.23 25.26 27.78
N GLN A 115 -13.59 26.29 27.22
CA GLN A 115 -12.14 26.27 26.95
C GLN A 115 -11.55 27.66 26.85
N VAL A 116 -10.27 27.76 27.18
CA VAL A 116 -9.44 28.93 26.88
C VAL A 116 -8.65 28.59 25.62
N GLN A 117 -8.93 29.32 24.52
CA GLN A 117 -8.44 28.98 23.18
C GLN A 117 -7.13 29.66 22.84
N ALA A 118 -6.95 30.92 23.24
CA ALA A 118 -5.77 31.68 22.95
C ALA A 118 -5.30 32.45 24.19
N LEU A 119 -4.00 32.74 24.25
CA LEU A 119 -3.34 33.39 25.37
C LEU A 119 -2.15 34.20 24.87
N VAL A 120 -2.08 35.49 25.29
CA VAL A 120 -0.90 36.31 25.08
C VAL A 120 -0.54 37.01 26.41
N GLN A 121 0.74 37.36 26.58
CA GLN A 121 1.29 37.93 27.79
C GLN A 121 2.07 39.19 27.43
N ASP A 122 1.92 40.28 28.27
CA ASP A 122 2.68 41.49 28.19
C ASP A 122 2.88 42.08 29.61
N ASP A 123 4.12 42.29 29.99
CA ASP A 123 4.53 42.90 31.27
C ASP A 123 3.76 42.41 32.50
N GLY A 124 3.63 41.05 32.61
CA GLY A 124 2.94 40.40 33.73
C GLY A 124 1.40 40.41 33.65
N VAL A 125 0.83 40.96 32.58
CA VAL A 125 -0.61 40.92 32.28
C VAL A 125 -0.87 39.86 31.23
N LEU A 126 -1.89 39.01 31.46
CA LEU A 126 -2.34 38.00 30.53
C LEU A 126 -3.67 38.39 29.90
N TYR A 127 -3.79 38.16 28.60
CA TYR A 127 -5.06 38.25 27.90
C TYR A 127 -5.42 36.84 27.45
N ALA A 128 -6.57 36.34 27.93
CA ALA A 128 -7.04 34.96 27.67
C ALA A 128 -8.36 35.00 26.92
N ALA A 129 -8.43 34.34 25.75
CA ALA A 129 -9.64 34.27 24.96
C ALA A 129 -10.35 32.90 25.17
N THR A 130 -11.68 32.96 25.34
CA THR A 130 -12.51 31.79 25.62
C THR A 130 -13.39 31.38 24.41
N SER A 131 -13.89 30.15 24.45
CA SER A 131 -14.84 29.58 23.48
C SER A 131 -15.68 28.50 24.17
N PRO A 132 -16.95 28.23 23.76
CA PRO A 132 -17.84 29.18 23.04
C PRO A 132 -18.19 30.38 23.92
N ASP A 133 -18.95 31.31 23.37
CA ASP A 133 -19.19 32.64 24.00
C ASP A 133 -17.88 33.42 24.19
N GLY A 134 -17.26 33.75 23.04
CA GLY A 134 -15.93 34.33 22.97
C GLY A 134 -15.79 35.65 23.73
N LYS A 135 -15.06 35.62 24.83
CA LYS A 135 -14.66 36.77 25.61
C LYS A 135 -13.15 36.80 25.76
N VAL A 136 -12.60 38.00 25.87
CA VAL A 136 -11.21 38.20 26.27
C VAL A 136 -11.18 38.65 27.71
N TYR A 137 -10.49 37.89 28.55
CA TYR A 137 -10.26 38.22 29.94
C TYR A 137 -8.86 38.85 30.12
N LYS A 138 -8.78 39.90 30.94
CA LYS A 138 -7.53 40.42 31.43
C LYS A 138 -7.25 39.82 32.80
N ILE A 139 -6.12 39.15 32.96
CA ILE A 139 -5.71 38.44 34.17
C ILE A 139 -4.40 39.08 34.63
N GLN A 140 -4.38 39.53 35.87
CA GLN A 140 -3.21 40.20 36.46
C GLN A 140 -3.02 39.80 37.90
N GLN A 141 -1.76 39.85 38.35
CA GLN A 141 -1.40 39.58 39.72
C GLN A 141 -1.73 40.82 40.58
N VAL A 142 -2.39 40.58 41.69
CA VAL A 142 -2.64 41.66 42.68
C VAL A 142 -1.51 41.66 43.68
N ALA A 143 -0.89 42.83 43.88
CA ALA A 143 0.07 43.02 44.96
C ALA A 143 -0.55 42.62 46.32
N ALA A 144 0.11 41.76 47.08
CA ALA A 144 -0.35 41.37 48.39
C ALA A 144 -0.55 42.65 49.23
N ALA A 145 -1.82 42.93 49.61
CA ALA A 145 -2.11 44.07 50.43
C ALA A 145 -1.32 43.95 51.74
N THR A 146 -0.43 44.90 52.01
CA THR A 146 0.26 45.00 53.29
C THR A 146 -0.83 45.10 54.38
N PRO A 147 -0.88 44.23 55.40
CA PRO A 147 -1.87 44.34 56.45
C PRO A 147 -1.67 45.71 57.16
N LYS A 148 -2.65 46.61 57.09
CA LYS A 148 -2.68 47.73 57.97
C LYS A 148 -2.79 47.17 59.40
N GLU A 149 -1.74 47.41 60.20
CA GLU A 149 -1.79 47.18 61.64
C GLU A 149 -2.83 48.06 62.26
N THR A 150 -4.04 47.55 62.52
CA THR A 150 -4.95 48.09 63.50
C THR A 150 -4.73 47.33 64.79
N GLY A 151 -3.99 47.92 65.70
CA GLY A 151 -3.71 47.35 67.00
C GLY A 151 -4.96 46.95 67.77
N LYS A 152 -5.00 45.70 68.22
CA LYS A 152 -5.52 45.27 69.52
C LYS A 152 -5.00 43.87 69.83
N LYS A 153 -4.11 43.77 70.80
CA LYS A 153 -3.64 42.53 71.43
C LYS A 153 -4.82 41.71 71.93
N LYS A 154 -4.95 40.45 71.55
CA LYS A 154 -5.45 39.37 72.40
C LYS A 154 -4.72 38.08 72.06
N SER A 155 -4.30 37.43 73.12
CA SER A 155 -3.42 36.29 73.24
C SER A 155 -3.96 35.00 72.57
N GLY A 156 -3.02 34.16 72.08
CA GLY A 156 -3.06 32.71 72.11
C GLY A 156 -3.61 32.04 70.86
N ALA A 157 -2.76 31.79 69.93
CA ALA A 157 -2.61 30.55 69.13
C ALA A 157 -1.55 30.82 68.07
N GLU A 158 -0.46 30.10 68.06
CA GLU A 158 0.53 30.02 66.99
C GLU A 158 -0.18 29.57 65.72
N ARG A 159 -0.43 30.50 64.82
CA ARG A 159 -0.74 30.19 63.44
C ARG A 159 0.54 30.47 62.67
N THR A 160 1.18 29.42 62.20
CA THR A 160 2.18 29.47 61.15
C THR A 160 1.67 30.37 60.05
N LYS A 161 2.30 31.50 59.83
CA LYS A 161 2.11 32.37 58.63
C LYS A 161 2.60 31.57 57.45
N VAL A 162 1.69 31.07 56.64
CA VAL A 162 1.95 30.74 55.26
C VAL A 162 2.06 32.09 54.56
N GLU A 163 3.23 32.47 54.04
CA GLU A 163 3.39 33.57 53.11
C GLU A 163 2.42 33.41 51.97
N GLY A 164 1.51 34.37 51.77
CA GLY A 164 0.40 34.22 50.84
C GLY A 164 0.88 34.04 49.41
N GLU A 165 0.45 33.02 48.78
CA GLU A 165 0.57 32.88 47.31
C GLU A 165 0.00 34.14 46.65
N PRO A 166 0.63 34.67 45.57
CA PRO A 166 0.14 35.85 44.88
C PRO A 166 -1.30 35.58 44.38
N SER A 167 -2.21 36.46 44.76
CA SER A 167 -3.59 36.39 44.30
C SER A 167 -3.71 36.97 42.90
N TRP A 168 -4.46 36.25 42.03
CA TRP A 168 -4.74 36.68 40.67
C TRP A 168 -6.17 37.18 40.55
N THR A 169 -6.38 38.22 39.76
CA THR A 169 -7.71 38.72 39.41
C THR A 169 -7.93 38.69 37.92
N ALA A 170 -9.14 38.32 37.53
CA ALA A 170 -9.56 38.26 36.13
C ALA A 170 -10.82 39.15 35.95
N SER A 171 -10.87 39.88 34.85
CA SER A 171 -12.03 40.66 34.46
C SER A 171 -12.24 40.57 32.95
N VAL A 172 -13.49 40.67 32.50
CA VAL A 172 -13.77 40.78 31.06
C VAL A 172 -13.16 42.07 30.55
N TYR A 173 -12.26 41.96 29.59
CA TYR A 173 -11.56 43.06 28.94
C TYR A 173 -12.26 43.49 27.66
N PHE A 174 -12.70 42.48 26.86
CA PHE A 174 -13.41 42.72 25.62
C PHE A 174 -14.41 41.58 25.33
N ASP A 175 -15.60 41.95 24.87
CA ASP A 175 -16.67 41.02 24.45
C ASP A 175 -17.14 41.42 23.05
N PRO A 176 -16.64 40.74 21.98
CA PRO A 176 -17.07 41.00 20.61
C PRO A 176 -18.45 40.44 20.29
N ARG A 177 -19.11 39.73 21.22
CA ARG A 177 -20.39 39.05 21.03
C ARG A 177 -20.33 38.02 19.89
N THR A 178 -19.22 37.35 19.77
CA THR A 178 -19.00 36.24 18.82
C THR A 178 -18.97 34.92 19.55
N LYS A 179 -19.23 33.85 18.83
CA LYS A 179 -19.20 32.52 19.41
C LYS A 179 -17.78 32.04 19.67
N TYR A 180 -16.83 32.40 18.79
CA TYR A 180 -15.46 31.89 18.84
C TYR A 180 -14.45 33.05 18.75
N ILE A 181 -13.46 33.02 19.61
CA ILE A 181 -12.22 33.77 19.45
C ILE A 181 -11.13 32.69 19.25
N TRP A 182 -10.45 32.75 18.10
CA TRP A 182 -9.50 31.73 17.72
C TRP A 182 -8.07 32.04 18.11
N ASP A 183 -7.68 33.29 18.01
CA ASP A 183 -6.31 33.70 18.29
C ASP A 183 -6.23 35.16 18.75
N LEU A 184 -5.12 35.48 19.42
CA LEU A 184 -4.77 36.81 19.92
C LEU A 184 -3.36 37.17 19.48
N ALA A 185 -3.16 38.43 19.09
CA ALA A 185 -1.82 39.01 18.87
C ALA A 185 -1.70 40.36 19.53
N LEU A 186 -0.52 40.63 20.06
CA LEU A 186 -0.25 41.90 20.77
C LEU A 186 0.90 42.63 20.08
N ASP A 187 0.69 43.91 19.71
CA ASP A 187 1.76 44.72 19.13
C ASP A 187 2.60 45.42 20.20
N HIS A 188 3.73 46.00 19.80
CA HIS A 188 4.63 46.73 20.70
C HIS A 188 4.04 47.98 21.33
N ALA A 189 2.91 48.51 20.82
CA ALA A 189 2.18 49.61 21.38
C ALA A 189 1.14 49.18 22.44
N GLY A 190 1.02 47.86 22.67
CA GLY A 190 0.06 47.25 23.58
C GLY A 190 -1.35 47.13 23.00
N ASN A 191 -1.53 47.27 21.68
CA ASN A 191 -2.83 47.02 21.08
C ASN A 191 -3.02 45.51 20.90
N LEU A 192 -4.16 45.01 21.37
CA LEU A 192 -4.55 43.60 21.25
C LEU A 192 -5.40 43.41 20.00
N TYR A 193 -4.97 42.52 19.11
CA TYR A 193 -5.74 42.06 17.96
C TYR A 193 -6.45 40.73 18.31
N VAL A 194 -7.74 40.67 18.01
CA VAL A 194 -8.63 39.57 18.39
C VAL A 194 -9.23 38.97 17.14
N ALA A 195 -8.81 37.75 16.77
CA ALA A 195 -9.33 37.01 15.64
C ALA A 195 -10.60 36.25 16.02
N THR A 196 -11.70 36.48 15.28
CA THR A 196 -12.99 35.90 15.61
C THR A 196 -13.45 34.85 14.57
N GLY A 197 -14.39 34.01 15.00
CA GLY A 197 -15.18 33.16 14.14
C GLY A 197 -16.56 33.75 13.85
N ASP A 198 -17.37 33.01 13.07
CA ASP A 198 -18.72 33.33 12.63
C ASP A 198 -18.81 34.45 11.57
N HIS A 199 -18.02 35.50 11.65
CA HIS A 199 -18.10 36.64 10.73
C HIS A 199 -16.75 37.05 10.12
N GLY A 200 -15.67 36.32 10.42
CA GLY A 200 -14.33 36.58 9.88
C GLY A 200 -13.77 37.96 10.23
N GLU A 201 -14.02 38.42 11.44
CA GLU A 201 -13.66 39.79 11.90
C GLU A 201 -12.40 39.74 12.76
N ILE A 202 -11.57 40.80 12.65
CA ILE A 202 -10.47 41.07 13.55
C ILE A 202 -10.77 42.41 14.23
N TYR A 203 -10.78 42.43 15.56
CA TYR A 203 -10.92 43.63 16.35
C TYR A 203 -9.56 44.08 16.86
N ARG A 204 -9.37 45.38 16.97
CA ARG A 204 -8.25 46.00 17.66
C ARG A 204 -8.75 46.62 18.97
N VAL A 205 -8.16 46.20 20.07
CA VAL A 205 -8.45 46.71 21.41
C VAL A 205 -7.22 47.44 21.92
N MET A 206 -7.35 48.74 22.18
CA MET A 206 -6.26 49.57 22.68
C MET A 206 -6.02 49.32 24.18
N PRO A 207 -4.85 49.68 24.75
CA PRO A 207 -4.50 49.41 26.15
C PRO A 207 -5.53 49.93 27.17
N LYS A 208 -6.28 50.99 26.84
CA LYS A 208 -7.35 51.55 27.69
C LYS A 208 -8.69 50.85 27.56
N GLY A 209 -8.81 49.84 26.71
CA GLY A 209 -10.05 49.08 26.45
C GLY A 209 -10.93 49.67 25.34
N GLU A 210 -10.52 50.77 24.69
CA GLU A 210 -11.20 51.26 23.49
C GLU A 210 -11.01 50.26 22.37
N HIS A 211 -12.06 49.93 21.64
CA HIS A 211 -12.01 48.89 20.60
C HIS A 211 -12.67 49.36 19.30
N SER A 212 -12.23 48.79 18.21
CA SER A 212 -12.79 49.02 16.88
C SER A 212 -12.67 47.75 16.02
N LEU A 213 -13.58 47.62 15.06
CA LEU A 213 -13.41 46.63 13.98
C LEU A 213 -12.19 47.07 13.16
N PHE A 214 -11.18 46.21 13.07
CA PHE A 214 -9.92 46.49 12.39
C PHE A 214 -9.92 45.94 10.97
N PHE A 215 -10.45 44.73 10.80
CA PHE A 215 -10.53 44.06 9.49
C PHE A 215 -11.74 43.12 9.46
N LYS A 216 -12.35 42.96 8.28
CA LYS A 216 -13.41 41.98 8.00
C LYS A 216 -13.09 41.25 6.73
N SER A 217 -13.10 39.95 6.80
CA SER A 217 -12.93 39.01 5.69
C SER A 217 -14.28 38.51 5.18
N ASP A 218 -14.33 38.00 3.95
CA ASP A 218 -15.45 37.20 3.43
C ASP A 218 -15.43 35.75 3.97
N GLU A 219 -14.34 35.35 4.61
CA GLU A 219 -14.21 34.02 5.26
C GLU A 219 -14.97 34.00 6.59
N VAL A 220 -15.41 32.82 7.02
CA VAL A 220 -16.18 32.66 8.26
C VAL A 220 -15.28 32.79 9.50
N HIS A 221 -14.07 32.26 9.43
CA HIS A 221 -13.13 32.21 10.55
C HIS A 221 -11.77 32.77 10.17
N ILE A 222 -11.24 33.65 11.05
CA ILE A 222 -9.80 33.95 11.10
C ILE A 222 -9.21 33.09 12.20
N ARG A 223 -8.31 32.16 11.85
CA ARG A 223 -7.84 31.09 12.71
C ARG A 223 -6.56 31.39 13.47
N VAL A 224 -5.68 32.18 12.86
CA VAL A 224 -4.33 32.41 13.40
C VAL A 224 -3.84 33.78 13.02
N LEU A 225 -3.12 34.42 13.96
CA LEU A 225 -2.52 35.73 13.81
C LEU A 225 -1.01 35.68 14.09
N ALA A 226 -0.26 36.53 13.40
CA ALA A 226 1.14 36.80 13.70
C ALA A 226 1.47 38.25 13.33
N LEU A 227 2.47 38.83 13.98
CA LEU A 227 2.95 40.20 13.65
C LEU A 227 4.30 40.09 12.95
N ASP A 228 4.44 40.80 11.82
CA ASP A 228 5.72 40.89 11.13
C ASP A 228 6.62 41.96 11.77
N PRO A 229 7.94 41.94 11.51
CA PRO A 229 8.87 42.95 12.06
C PRO A 229 8.55 44.41 11.66
N LYS A 230 7.69 44.62 10.65
CA LYS A 230 7.25 45.93 10.20
C LYS A 230 5.96 46.42 10.89
N GLY A 231 5.39 45.56 11.77
CA GLY A 231 4.14 45.84 12.48
C GLY A 231 2.88 45.54 11.65
N ASN A 232 2.99 44.85 10.51
CA ASN A 232 1.81 44.33 9.81
C ASN A 232 1.27 43.10 10.52
N LEU A 233 -0.06 43.00 10.59
CA LEU A 233 -0.73 41.79 11.06
C LEU A 233 -0.89 40.80 9.92
N ILE A 234 -0.39 39.62 10.14
CA ILE A 234 -0.57 38.46 9.22
C ILE A 234 -1.68 37.59 9.78
N ALA A 235 -2.67 37.26 8.96
CA ALA A 235 -3.84 36.50 9.39
C ALA A 235 -4.09 35.33 8.46
N GLY A 236 -4.39 34.15 9.03
CA GLY A 236 -4.76 32.93 8.30
C GLY A 236 -6.23 32.61 8.48
N SER A 237 -6.92 32.22 7.38
CA SER A 237 -8.35 31.90 7.38
C SER A 237 -8.65 30.40 7.33
N ASP A 238 -9.89 30.04 7.70
CA ASP A 238 -10.53 28.75 7.42
C ASP A 238 -11.73 28.97 6.47
N GLY A 239 -11.77 28.19 5.42
CA GLY A 239 -12.72 28.24 4.33
C GLY A 239 -11.99 28.12 3.00
N SER A 240 -11.23 29.13 2.65
CA SER A 240 -10.43 29.17 1.42
C SER A 240 -8.91 29.17 1.67
N GLY A 241 -8.46 29.03 2.91
CA GLY A 241 -7.04 28.94 3.26
C GLY A 241 -6.25 30.17 2.80
N LEU A 242 -6.73 31.36 3.09
CA LEU A 242 -6.11 32.62 2.69
C LEU A 242 -5.14 33.12 3.77
N VAL A 243 -4.02 33.67 3.32
CA VAL A 243 -3.08 34.40 4.16
C VAL A 243 -3.16 35.88 3.80
N TYR A 244 -3.60 36.70 4.77
CA TYR A 244 -3.71 38.14 4.63
C TYR A 244 -2.51 38.84 5.25
N ARG A 245 -2.11 39.98 4.67
CA ARG A 245 -1.27 40.98 5.32
C ARG A 245 -2.10 42.24 5.50
N ILE A 246 -2.21 42.73 6.74
CA ILE A 246 -3.00 43.88 7.12
C ILE A 246 -2.04 44.91 7.68
N SER A 247 -2.00 46.09 7.08
CA SER A 247 -1.15 47.20 7.55
C SER A 247 -1.61 47.73 8.91
N PRO A 248 -0.79 48.48 9.66
CA PRO A 248 -1.23 49.14 10.91
C PRO A 248 -2.42 50.10 10.72
N SER A 249 -2.67 50.60 9.50
CA SER A 249 -3.84 51.41 9.13
C SER A 249 -5.11 50.60 8.91
N GLY A 250 -5.02 49.26 8.74
CA GLY A 250 -6.14 48.38 8.47
C GLY A 250 -6.30 48.01 6.99
N ASP A 251 -5.39 48.47 6.11
CA ASP A 251 -5.41 48.11 4.70
C ASP A 251 -4.95 46.65 4.52
N ALA A 252 -5.81 45.81 3.96
CA ALA A 252 -5.57 44.39 3.84
C ALA A 252 -5.26 43.95 2.40
N PHE A 253 -4.35 43.01 2.26
CA PHE A 253 -3.99 42.39 1.01
C PHE A 253 -3.86 40.86 1.17
N VAL A 254 -4.44 40.09 0.28
CA VAL A 254 -4.25 38.62 0.26
C VAL A 254 -2.87 38.30 -0.32
N LEU A 255 -1.98 37.81 0.53
CA LEU A 255 -0.64 37.42 0.10
C LEU A 255 -0.64 36.07 -0.65
N PHE A 256 -1.46 35.13 -0.16
CA PHE A 256 -1.44 33.79 -0.66
C PHE A 256 -2.77 33.07 -0.42
N GLY A 257 -3.22 32.31 -1.40
CA GLY A 257 -4.31 31.35 -1.26
C GLY A 257 -3.76 29.94 -1.32
N ALA A 258 -3.64 29.27 -0.16
CA ALA A 258 -3.14 27.91 -0.09
C ALA A 258 -4.06 26.92 -0.84
N PRO A 259 -3.57 25.82 -1.43
CA PRO A 259 -4.41 24.74 -1.95
C PRO A 259 -5.21 24.02 -0.86
N LYS A 260 -4.90 24.27 0.40
CA LYS A 260 -5.57 23.74 1.59
C LYS A 260 -6.74 24.62 2.03
N LYS A 261 -7.68 24.03 2.76
CA LYS A 261 -8.90 24.70 3.20
C LYS A 261 -8.64 25.70 4.34
N GLU A 262 -7.75 25.35 5.25
CA GLU A 262 -7.49 26.09 6.50
C GLU A 262 -6.01 26.38 6.66
N ILE A 263 -5.68 27.59 7.15
CA ILE A 263 -4.36 27.93 7.68
C ILE A 263 -4.38 27.68 9.19
N THR A 264 -3.60 26.70 9.64
CA THR A 264 -3.62 26.20 11.02
C THR A 264 -2.57 26.84 11.91
N ALA A 265 -1.45 27.29 11.34
CA ALA A 265 -0.37 27.94 12.08
C ALA A 265 0.40 28.92 11.19
N LEU A 266 0.95 29.98 11.85
CA LEU A 266 1.84 30.96 11.23
C LEU A 266 3.11 31.12 12.08
N ALA A 267 4.24 31.33 11.41
CA ALA A 267 5.48 31.78 12.01
C ALA A 267 6.17 32.76 11.07
N ILE A 268 6.92 33.73 11.63
CA ILE A 268 7.61 34.75 10.85
C ILE A 268 9.06 34.78 11.31
N ASP A 269 10.01 34.73 10.39
CA ASP A 269 11.42 34.82 10.70
C ASP A 269 11.90 36.28 10.77
N SER A 270 13.11 36.50 11.26
CA SER A 270 13.72 37.85 11.38
C SER A 270 13.94 38.54 10.02
N ALA A 271 13.96 37.80 8.92
CA ALA A 271 14.07 38.33 7.56
C ALA A 271 12.70 38.77 7.00
N GLY A 272 11.60 38.47 7.72
CA GLY A 272 10.23 38.75 7.31
C GLY A 272 9.62 37.73 6.36
N ASN A 273 10.19 36.52 6.22
CA ASN A 273 9.52 35.42 5.56
C ASN A 273 8.38 34.90 6.45
N ILE A 274 7.23 34.64 5.86
CA ILE A 274 6.06 34.10 6.51
C ILE A 274 5.99 32.64 6.23
N TYR A 275 5.84 31.83 7.26
CA TYR A 275 5.64 30.39 7.16
C TYR A 275 4.20 30.08 7.56
N ALA A 276 3.45 29.47 6.63
CA ALA A 276 2.03 29.17 6.81
C ALA A 276 1.79 27.67 6.66
N ALA A 277 1.26 27.03 7.69
CA ALA A 277 0.81 25.66 7.63
C ALA A 277 -0.64 25.60 7.17
N GLY A 278 -0.91 24.84 6.12
CA GLY A 278 -2.25 24.63 5.59
C GLY A 278 -2.71 23.20 5.80
N ALA A 279 -3.99 22.99 6.14
CA ALA A 279 -4.61 21.69 6.33
C ALA A 279 -5.98 21.58 5.64
N GLY A 280 -6.47 20.33 5.47
CA GLY A 280 -7.77 20.05 4.85
C GLY A 280 -7.79 20.20 3.33
N GLU A 281 -8.65 19.42 2.69
CA GLU A 281 -8.81 19.48 1.24
C GLU A 281 -9.87 20.49 0.84
N LYS A 282 -9.57 21.33 -0.14
CA LYS A 282 -10.58 22.13 -0.81
C LYS A 282 -11.45 21.20 -1.65
N ARG A 283 -12.77 21.22 -1.44
CA ARG A 283 -13.68 20.62 -2.40
C ARG A 283 -13.49 21.31 -3.74
N PRO A 284 -13.36 20.58 -4.86
CA PRO A 284 -13.37 21.21 -6.18
C PRO A 284 -14.63 22.05 -6.28
N SER A 285 -14.48 23.35 -6.51
CA SER A 285 -15.61 24.21 -6.86
C SER A 285 -16.28 23.57 -8.06
N ALA A 286 -17.54 23.15 -7.91
CA ALA A 286 -18.32 22.70 -9.06
C ALA A 286 -18.35 23.88 -10.04
N THR A 287 -17.51 23.80 -11.06
CA THR A 287 -17.61 24.70 -12.21
C THR A 287 -19.06 24.58 -12.70
N PRO A 288 -19.82 25.68 -12.81
CA PRO A 288 -21.13 25.62 -13.43
C PRO A 288 -20.88 25.20 -14.88
N SER A 289 -21.17 23.95 -15.21
CA SER A 289 -21.19 23.46 -16.59
C SER A 289 -22.40 24.12 -17.26
N SER A 290 -22.16 25.31 -17.79
CA SER A 290 -22.97 25.82 -18.87
C SER A 290 -22.49 25.07 -20.11
N TYR A 291 -23.33 24.18 -20.62
CA TYR A 291 -23.87 24.21 -21.98
C TYR A 291 -24.58 22.90 -22.29
N SER A 292 -25.87 23.06 -22.53
CA SER A 292 -26.75 22.13 -23.20
C SER A 292 -26.12 21.52 -24.44
N SER A 293 -26.04 20.21 -24.51
CA SER A 293 -26.08 19.50 -25.76
C SER A 293 -27.30 18.59 -25.77
N THR A 294 -28.12 18.85 -26.74
CA THR A 294 -29.33 18.21 -27.21
C THR A 294 -29.35 16.69 -27.03
N SER A 295 -30.30 16.20 -26.25
CA SER A 295 -30.59 14.78 -26.10
C SER A 295 -31.25 14.24 -27.38
N VAL A 296 -30.64 13.22 -27.97
CA VAL A 296 -31.29 12.31 -28.91
C VAL A 296 -32.00 11.22 -28.09
N PRO A 297 -33.27 10.91 -28.33
CA PRO A 297 -33.96 9.90 -27.57
C PRO A 297 -33.57 8.49 -28.03
N THR A 298 -33.01 7.71 -27.13
CA THR A 298 -32.80 6.26 -27.30
C THR A 298 -34.02 5.50 -26.75
N ALA A 299 -34.51 4.53 -27.49
CA ALA A 299 -35.65 3.69 -27.21
C ALA A 299 -35.43 2.76 -25.99
N PRO A 300 -36.52 2.36 -25.29
CA PRO A 300 -36.39 1.56 -24.07
C PRO A 300 -36.15 0.08 -24.36
N THR A 301 -35.16 -0.49 -23.67
CA THR A 301 -34.97 -1.95 -23.57
C THR A 301 -35.83 -2.53 -22.44
N PRO A 302 -36.44 -3.71 -22.60
CA PRO A 302 -37.30 -4.29 -21.60
C PRO A 302 -36.54 -4.92 -20.42
N SER A 303 -36.95 -4.56 -19.21
CA SER A 303 -36.46 -5.13 -17.96
C SER A 303 -37.12 -6.46 -17.66
N THR A 304 -36.36 -7.50 -17.45
CA THR A 304 -36.77 -8.78 -16.89
C THR A 304 -36.90 -8.67 -15.37
N SER A 305 -38.10 -8.82 -14.86
CA SER A 305 -38.41 -8.87 -13.44
C SER A 305 -38.01 -10.22 -12.81
N GLY A 306 -37.10 -10.17 -11.85
CA GLY A 306 -36.80 -11.28 -10.93
C GLY A 306 -37.64 -11.14 -9.65
N ILE A 307 -38.32 -12.18 -9.30
CA ILE A 307 -39.20 -12.33 -8.14
C ILE A 307 -38.34 -12.37 -6.85
N GLN A 308 -38.57 -11.44 -5.92
CA GLN A 308 -38.04 -11.50 -4.55
C GLN A 308 -39.15 -12.00 -3.60
N GLN A 309 -38.83 -13.01 -2.81
CA GLN A 309 -39.65 -13.45 -1.67
C GLN A 309 -39.58 -12.46 -0.51
N PRO A 310 -40.64 -12.25 0.25
CA PRO A 310 -40.66 -11.32 1.38
C PRO A 310 -40.11 -11.96 2.65
N GLY A 311 -39.03 -11.40 3.17
CA GLY A 311 -38.50 -11.66 4.51
C GLY A 311 -39.10 -10.68 5.52
N ILE A 312 -39.69 -11.20 6.59
CA ILE A 312 -40.30 -10.44 7.68
C ILE A 312 -39.21 -9.78 8.52
N VAL A 313 -39.18 -8.44 8.56
CA VAL A 313 -38.34 -7.67 9.50
C VAL A 313 -39.22 -7.25 10.67
N ILE A 314 -38.88 -7.74 11.87
CA ILE A 314 -39.50 -7.32 13.13
C ILE A 314 -38.73 -6.09 13.63
N ASN A 315 -39.36 -4.91 13.55
CA ASN A 315 -38.89 -3.69 14.18
C ASN A 315 -39.36 -3.64 15.63
N ALA A 316 -38.40 -3.66 16.59
CA ALA A 316 -38.66 -3.29 17.96
C ALA A 316 -38.47 -1.76 18.12
N PRO A 317 -39.37 -1.04 18.83
CA PRO A 317 -39.24 0.40 19.01
C PRO A 317 -38.16 0.72 20.08
N GLN A 318 -37.20 1.52 19.68
CA GLN A 318 -36.21 2.11 20.60
C GLN A 318 -36.75 3.45 21.13
N PRO A 319 -36.64 3.74 22.44
CA PRO A 319 -37.10 5.01 22.98
C PRO A 319 -36.19 6.14 22.59
N SER A 320 -36.75 7.15 21.97
CA SER A 320 -36.10 8.41 21.62
C SER A 320 -35.88 9.26 22.90
N THR A 321 -34.69 9.25 23.44
CA THR A 321 -34.23 10.32 24.34
C THR A 321 -33.48 11.35 23.51
N SER A 322 -34.15 12.46 23.23
CA SER A 322 -33.54 13.66 22.66
C SER A 322 -32.68 14.34 23.75
N THR A 323 -31.44 13.96 23.84
CA THR A 323 -30.40 14.79 24.48
C THR A 323 -29.84 15.71 23.38
N THR A 324 -30.15 16.99 23.49
CA THR A 324 -29.47 18.06 22.79
C THR A 324 -28.00 18.08 23.27
N THR A 325 -27.15 17.27 22.65
CA THR A 325 -25.72 17.43 22.77
C THR A 325 -25.35 18.67 21.97
N ALA A 326 -24.96 19.72 22.69
CA ALA A 326 -24.23 20.83 22.06
C ALA A 326 -23.06 20.22 21.29
N ASN A 327 -23.02 20.39 19.97
CA ASN A 327 -21.87 20.03 19.15
C ASN A 327 -20.68 20.89 19.59
N VAL A 328 -19.94 20.41 20.58
CA VAL A 328 -18.57 20.84 20.78
C VAL A 328 -17.83 20.36 19.53
N PRO A 329 -17.10 21.20 18.79
CA PRO A 329 -16.26 20.72 17.71
C PRO A 329 -15.33 19.67 18.29
N SER A 330 -15.57 18.40 17.97
CA SER A 330 -14.76 17.30 18.44
C SER A 330 -13.36 17.53 17.87
N ALA A 331 -12.37 17.70 18.72
CA ALA A 331 -10.96 17.81 18.34
C ALA A 331 -10.45 16.56 17.57
N ASN A 332 -11.30 15.56 17.38
CA ASN A 332 -11.01 14.32 16.66
C ASN A 332 -11.50 14.29 15.20
N SER A 333 -12.19 15.30 14.72
CA SER A 333 -12.46 15.46 13.29
C SER A 333 -11.51 16.51 12.70
N GLY A 334 -10.23 16.21 12.69
CA GLY A 334 -9.27 16.97 11.91
C GLY A 334 -9.68 16.88 10.42
N PRO A 335 -9.43 17.94 9.64
CA PRO A 335 -9.67 17.91 8.21
C PRO A 335 -8.91 16.73 7.60
N GLY A 336 -9.61 15.81 6.93
CA GLY A 336 -8.96 14.74 6.19
C GLY A 336 -7.98 15.32 5.17
N GLY A 337 -6.81 14.66 4.96
CA GLY A 337 -5.92 15.03 3.87
C GLY A 337 -4.63 15.79 4.26
N GLY A 338 -3.98 15.47 5.38
CA GLY A 338 -2.62 15.93 5.71
C GLY A 338 -2.40 17.46 5.72
N SER A 339 -1.13 17.88 5.90
CA SER A 339 -0.74 19.29 5.90
C SER A 339 0.38 19.60 4.92
N GLU A 340 0.43 20.86 4.52
CA GLU A 340 1.52 21.45 3.74
C GLU A 340 2.01 22.73 4.43
N ILE A 341 3.32 22.99 4.35
CA ILE A 341 3.90 24.23 4.85
C ILE A 341 4.44 25.04 3.69
N TYR A 342 4.06 26.31 3.65
CA TYR A 342 4.48 27.26 2.63
C TYR A 342 5.36 28.33 3.27
N ARG A 343 6.44 28.69 2.60
CA ARG A 343 7.23 29.88 2.89
C ARG A 343 6.82 30.97 1.89
N ILE A 344 6.37 32.09 2.39
CA ILE A 344 6.03 33.28 1.59
C ILE A 344 7.13 34.33 1.86
N ALA A 345 7.90 34.63 0.84
CA ALA A 345 8.98 35.61 0.96
C ALA A 345 8.44 37.04 1.14
N PRO A 346 9.27 38.02 1.58
CA PRO A 346 8.82 39.42 1.77
C PRO A 346 8.29 40.09 0.52
N ASP A 347 8.66 39.63 -0.66
CA ASP A 347 8.15 40.07 -1.97
C ASP A 347 6.77 39.45 -2.33
N GLY A 348 6.27 38.52 -1.50
CA GLY A 348 4.99 37.83 -1.67
C GLY A 348 5.08 36.51 -2.43
N SER A 349 6.28 36.06 -2.88
CA SER A 349 6.42 34.78 -3.59
C SER A 349 6.27 33.58 -2.65
N PRO A 350 5.29 32.67 -2.89
CA PRO A 350 5.12 31.49 -2.09
C PRO A 350 5.96 30.31 -2.62
N ASN A 351 6.48 29.51 -1.72
CA ASN A 351 7.13 28.22 -2.02
C ASN A 351 6.69 27.18 -1.00
N ARG A 352 6.26 25.99 -1.47
CA ARG A 352 5.99 24.86 -0.57
C ARG A 352 7.32 24.29 -0.09
N ILE A 353 7.47 24.12 1.21
CA ILE A 353 8.71 23.63 1.84
C ILE A 353 8.55 22.31 2.58
N TRP A 354 7.32 21.82 2.74
CA TRP A 354 7.06 20.53 3.37
C TRP A 354 5.63 20.05 3.10
N THR A 355 5.44 18.73 3.07
CA THR A 355 4.14 18.07 2.91
C THR A 355 4.09 16.76 3.68
N SER A 356 2.95 16.45 4.27
CA SER A 356 2.63 15.14 4.86
C SER A 356 1.17 14.78 4.57
N HIS A 357 0.94 13.53 4.26
CA HIS A 357 -0.43 13.00 4.11
C HIS A 357 -1.04 12.58 5.46
N ASP A 358 -0.21 12.25 6.43
CA ASP A 358 -0.63 11.64 7.70
C ASP A 358 -0.68 12.64 8.84
N ASP A 359 0.18 13.66 8.81
CA ASP A 359 0.36 14.60 9.92
C ASP A 359 -0.33 15.94 9.65
N LEU A 360 -1.04 16.46 10.66
CA LEU A 360 -1.65 17.78 10.66
C LEU A 360 -0.78 18.71 11.48
N VAL A 361 -0.31 19.79 10.89
CA VAL A 361 0.49 20.82 11.61
C VAL A 361 -0.43 21.72 12.40
N TYR A 362 -0.20 21.83 13.70
CA TYR A 362 -0.94 22.72 14.63
C TYR A 362 -0.12 23.89 15.12
N ALA A 363 1.20 23.77 15.16
CA ALA A 363 2.07 24.81 15.67
C ALA A 363 3.36 24.92 14.84
N LEU A 364 3.83 26.16 14.66
CA LEU A 364 5.11 26.49 14.06
C LEU A 364 5.91 27.36 15.01
N ALA A 365 7.21 27.12 15.10
CA ALA A 365 8.15 27.96 15.86
C ALA A 365 9.55 27.88 15.26
N PHE A 366 10.45 28.76 15.69
CA PHE A 366 11.87 28.64 15.35
C PHE A 366 12.67 28.21 16.58
N ASP A 367 13.62 27.31 16.37
CA ASP A 367 14.61 27.00 17.38
C ASP A 367 15.71 28.09 17.43
N GLN A 368 16.64 27.96 18.40
CA GLN A 368 17.74 28.91 18.55
C GLN A 368 18.69 28.97 17.33
N HIS A 369 18.67 27.97 16.45
CA HIS A 369 19.48 27.92 15.23
C HIS A 369 18.73 28.48 14.01
N GLY A 370 17.50 28.97 14.19
CA GLY A 370 16.65 29.51 13.14
C GLY A 370 16.01 28.42 12.25
N ARG A 371 16.03 27.13 12.67
CA ARG A 371 15.32 26.07 11.97
C ARG A 371 13.82 26.16 12.29
N LEU A 372 12.98 25.98 11.29
CA LEU A 372 11.53 25.93 11.47
C LEU A 372 11.16 24.58 12.12
N LEU A 373 10.48 24.62 13.23
CA LEU A 373 9.88 23.46 13.88
C LEU A 373 8.39 23.41 13.60
N ALA A 374 7.87 22.22 13.28
CA ALA A 374 6.47 21.96 13.10
C ALA A 374 5.98 20.92 14.10
N GLY A 375 5.06 21.31 14.96
CA GLY A 375 4.34 20.43 15.89
C GLY A 375 3.10 19.87 15.24
N THR A 376 2.95 18.54 15.25
CA THR A 376 1.89 17.86 14.50
C THR A 376 0.88 17.15 15.40
N GLY A 377 -0.30 16.91 14.83
CA GLY A 377 -1.33 16.03 15.37
C GLY A 377 -1.29 14.63 14.79
N ASN A 378 -2.31 13.84 15.14
CA ASN A 378 -2.48 12.43 14.80
C ASN A 378 -1.45 11.51 15.45
N ARG A 379 -0.16 11.79 15.34
CA ARG A 379 0.93 10.98 15.89
C ARG A 379 1.82 11.72 16.88
N GLY A 380 1.72 13.06 16.96
CA GLY A 380 2.46 13.90 17.90
C GLY A 380 3.94 14.05 17.56
N HIS A 381 4.29 14.10 16.28
CA HIS A 381 5.67 14.33 15.83
C HIS A 381 6.04 15.81 15.89
N ILE A 382 7.33 16.06 16.10
CA ILE A 382 7.96 17.38 15.92
C ILE A 382 9.00 17.24 14.82
N PHE A 383 8.79 17.98 13.73
CA PHE A 383 9.73 18.02 12.60
C PHE A 383 10.55 19.30 12.64
N ALA A 384 11.83 19.22 12.29
CA ALA A 384 12.65 20.37 11.91
C ALA A 384 12.71 20.43 10.39
N ILE A 385 12.38 21.57 9.80
CA ILE A 385 12.20 21.72 8.34
C ILE A 385 13.18 22.76 7.83
N ASN A 386 14.04 22.38 6.89
CA ASN A 386 14.98 23.25 6.20
C ASN A 386 14.55 23.51 4.75
N GLY A 387 13.82 22.59 4.13
CA GLY A 387 13.36 22.65 2.74
C GLY A 387 12.43 21.51 2.40
N GLU A 388 11.96 21.43 1.15
CA GLU A 388 10.95 20.45 0.71
C GLU A 388 11.40 19.00 0.92
N ASP A 389 12.65 18.70 0.61
CA ASP A 389 13.24 17.37 0.77
C ASP A 389 14.24 17.28 1.93
N ASP A 390 14.42 18.37 2.67
CA ASP A 390 15.34 18.47 3.79
C ASP A 390 14.60 18.77 5.09
N PHE A 391 14.22 17.71 5.78
CA PHE A 391 13.61 17.76 7.09
C PHE A 391 14.13 16.64 7.99
N THR A 392 13.91 16.76 9.28
CA THR A 392 14.25 15.77 10.28
C THR A 392 13.06 15.52 11.18
N ASP A 393 12.62 14.28 11.32
CA ASP A 393 11.69 13.85 12.36
C ASP A 393 12.48 13.79 13.67
N LEU A 394 12.36 14.86 14.48
CA LEU A 394 13.15 15.02 15.68
C LEU A 394 12.77 14.05 16.78
N LEU A 395 11.45 13.92 16.98
CA LEU A 395 10.91 13.08 18.05
C LEU A 395 9.39 12.93 17.94
N LYS A 396 8.88 11.98 18.71
CA LYS A 396 7.45 11.76 18.92
C LYS A 396 7.11 12.04 20.37
N ALA A 397 6.19 12.99 20.62
CA ALA A 397 5.66 13.25 21.96
C ALA A 397 4.82 12.07 22.47
N SER A 398 4.73 11.93 23.80
CA SER A 398 3.87 10.90 24.44
C SER A 398 2.37 11.22 24.41
N ALA A 399 1.94 12.12 23.55
CA ALA A 399 0.55 12.50 23.29
C ALA A 399 0.31 12.59 21.78
N THR A 400 -0.94 12.61 21.35
CA THR A 400 -1.25 12.53 19.91
C THR A 400 -1.12 13.86 19.17
N GLN A 401 -1.08 15.00 19.90
CA GLN A 401 -1.04 16.33 19.30
C GLN A 401 -0.03 17.22 20.01
N VAL A 402 0.83 17.90 19.26
CA VAL A 402 1.67 19.02 19.69
C VAL A 402 0.98 20.29 19.25
N THR A 403 0.56 21.13 20.21
CA THR A 403 -0.41 22.21 19.96
C THR A 403 0.16 23.61 20.03
N ALA A 404 1.20 23.83 20.83
CA ALA A 404 1.85 25.14 20.89
C ALA A 404 3.32 25.04 21.33
N PHE A 405 4.09 26.06 20.93
CA PHE A 405 5.45 26.32 21.35
C PHE A 405 5.54 27.72 21.98
N THR A 406 6.39 27.88 22.98
CA THR A 406 6.82 29.20 23.46
C THR A 406 8.28 29.15 23.91
N GLN A 407 8.95 30.29 23.93
CA GLN A 407 10.37 30.34 24.27
C GLN A 407 10.63 29.94 25.73
N ALA A 408 11.69 29.17 25.93
CA ALA A 408 12.18 28.83 27.26
C ALA A 408 13.52 29.54 27.53
N PRO A 409 13.86 29.83 28.79
CA PRO A 409 15.15 30.38 29.15
C PRO A 409 16.30 29.52 28.66
N GLY A 410 17.37 30.12 28.17
CA GLY A 410 18.56 29.39 27.69
C GLY A 410 18.46 28.82 26.27
N GLY A 411 17.47 29.29 25.47
CA GLY A 411 17.36 28.98 24.04
C GLY A 411 16.60 27.70 23.71
N GLY A 412 15.95 27.07 24.69
CA GLY A 412 15.01 25.96 24.47
C GLY A 412 13.58 26.47 24.17
N LEU A 413 12.67 25.49 23.97
CA LEU A 413 11.25 25.74 23.80
C LEU A 413 10.42 24.96 24.81
N TYR A 414 9.40 25.61 25.34
CA TYR A 414 8.32 24.91 26.00
C TYR A 414 7.34 24.40 24.96
N VAL A 415 6.89 23.18 25.13
CA VAL A 415 6.03 22.46 24.18
C VAL A 415 4.79 21.96 24.90
N SER A 416 3.62 22.27 24.39
CA SER A 416 2.37 21.70 24.90
C SER A 416 1.81 20.60 24.00
N THR A 417 1.03 19.72 24.62
CA THR A 417 0.35 18.64 23.93
C THR A 417 -1.13 18.59 24.32
N SER A 418 -1.93 17.97 23.44
CA SER A 418 -3.36 17.68 23.66
C SER A 418 -3.66 16.18 23.51
N ASN A 419 -4.86 15.78 23.95
CA ASN A 419 -5.26 14.40 24.22
C ASN A 419 -4.45 13.71 25.33
N LEU A 420 -3.76 14.49 26.07
CA LEU A 420 -3.14 14.45 27.36
C LEU A 420 -2.46 15.80 27.50
N GLY A 421 -3.02 16.71 28.30
CA GLY A 421 -2.50 18.09 28.49
C GLY A 421 -1.18 18.08 29.25
N LYS A 422 -0.08 17.88 28.54
CA LYS A 422 1.28 17.85 29.10
C LYS A 422 2.12 18.98 28.58
N LEU A 423 3.09 19.39 29.40
CA LEU A 423 4.14 20.31 29.02
C LEU A 423 5.48 19.62 29.08
N PHE A 424 6.31 20.00 28.12
CA PHE A 424 7.68 19.51 27.97
C PHE A 424 8.63 20.68 27.76
N VAL A 425 9.91 20.44 28.01
CA VAL A 425 11.01 21.30 27.62
C VAL A 425 11.77 20.62 26.49
N LEU A 426 11.76 21.22 25.32
CA LEU A 426 12.61 20.89 24.21
C LEU A 426 13.90 21.70 24.35
N GLY A 427 14.99 21.00 24.68
CA GLY A 427 16.26 21.67 24.95
C GLY A 427 17.00 22.06 23.67
N PRO A 428 17.95 23.00 23.79
CA PRO A 428 18.79 23.40 22.66
C PRO A 428 19.87 22.36 22.31
N GLY A 429 20.22 21.48 23.24
CA GLY A 429 21.22 20.42 23.05
C GLY A 429 20.60 19.06 22.79
N ALA A 430 21.38 18.15 22.23
CA ALA A 430 21.00 16.76 22.04
C ALA A 430 20.89 16.01 23.39
N ASP A 431 20.14 14.91 23.39
CA ASP A 431 20.18 13.97 24.50
C ASP A 431 21.57 13.32 24.64
N SER A 432 21.91 12.90 25.84
CA SER A 432 23.20 12.22 26.09
C SER A 432 23.25 10.79 25.54
N GLU A 433 22.09 10.15 25.41
CA GLU A 433 21.94 8.81 24.85
C GLU A 433 20.62 8.68 24.13
N GLY A 434 20.63 8.01 22.97
CA GLY A 434 19.44 7.65 22.21
C GLY A 434 19.49 6.20 21.78
N THR A 435 18.32 5.59 21.66
CA THR A 435 18.16 4.19 21.20
C THR A 435 17.17 4.14 20.05
N TYR A 436 17.52 3.38 19.03
CA TYR A 436 16.63 3.09 17.92
C TYR A 436 16.50 1.59 17.74
N ASP A 437 15.26 1.09 17.75
CA ASP A 437 14.93 -0.29 17.39
C ASP A 437 14.35 -0.30 15.98
N SER A 438 14.94 -1.09 15.07
CA SER A 438 14.40 -1.26 13.71
C SER A 438 12.98 -1.87 13.75
N ASP A 439 12.27 -1.83 12.64
CA ASP A 439 11.17 -2.77 12.46
C ASP A 439 11.69 -4.21 12.41
N VAL A 440 10.76 -5.17 12.45
CA VAL A 440 11.08 -6.60 12.37
C VAL A 440 11.19 -6.99 10.91
N PHE A 441 12.36 -7.51 10.53
CA PHE A 441 12.56 -8.08 9.21
C PHE A 441 12.10 -9.54 9.17
N ASP A 442 11.28 -9.88 8.18
CA ASP A 442 10.84 -11.24 7.86
C ASP A 442 11.66 -11.77 6.67
N ALA A 443 12.50 -12.74 6.92
CA ALA A 443 13.22 -13.45 5.85
C ALA A 443 12.34 -14.49 5.13
N HIS A 444 11.05 -14.62 5.50
CA HIS A 444 10.07 -15.60 5.05
C HIS A 444 10.42 -17.04 5.41
N ILE A 445 11.70 -17.37 5.44
CA ILE A 445 12.25 -18.71 5.69
C ILE A 445 13.24 -18.63 6.85
N PHE A 446 13.37 -19.73 7.58
CA PHE A 446 14.40 -19.90 8.60
C PHE A 446 15.78 -19.65 8.01
N SER A 447 16.46 -18.61 8.49
CA SER A 447 17.71 -18.08 7.91
C SER A 447 18.86 -18.04 8.91
N ARG A 448 20.07 -18.20 8.41
CA ARG A 448 21.31 -17.94 9.16
C ARG A 448 21.70 -16.48 8.98
N TRP A 449 21.97 -15.80 10.08
CA TRP A 449 22.35 -14.39 10.11
C TRP A 449 23.88 -14.28 10.03
N GLY A 450 24.36 -13.46 9.10
CA GLY A 450 25.77 -13.29 8.78
C GLY A 450 26.36 -11.99 9.31
N HIS A 451 27.21 -11.34 8.52
CA HIS A 451 27.85 -10.09 8.86
C HIS A 451 26.90 -8.90 8.76
N ALA A 452 27.06 -7.95 9.67
CA ALA A 452 26.46 -6.62 9.59
C ALA A 452 27.46 -5.65 8.96
N GLU A 453 26.98 -4.82 8.04
CA GLU A 453 27.72 -3.68 7.53
C GLU A 453 27.12 -2.42 8.15
N PHE A 454 27.98 -1.61 8.75
CA PHE A 454 27.60 -0.39 9.42
C PHE A 454 28.24 0.81 8.72
N ARG A 455 27.40 1.78 8.36
CA ARG A 455 27.85 3.09 7.89
C ARG A 455 27.42 4.13 8.92
N GLY A 456 28.36 4.89 9.45
CA GLY A 456 28.08 5.88 10.46
C GLY A 456 29.36 6.43 11.09
N ALA A 457 29.20 7.27 12.10
CA ALA A 457 30.27 7.93 12.82
C ALA A 457 29.97 8.11 14.31
N GLY A 458 30.99 8.40 15.10
CA GLY A 458 30.83 8.68 16.53
C GLY A 458 30.62 7.43 17.39
N ASN A 459 30.14 7.62 18.61
CA ASN A 459 29.95 6.55 19.57
C ASN A 459 28.59 5.85 19.34
N VAL A 460 28.61 4.80 18.51
CA VAL A 460 27.42 4.00 18.17
C VAL A 460 27.68 2.53 18.52
N GLU A 461 26.77 1.91 19.20
CA GLU A 461 26.75 0.47 19.46
C GLU A 461 25.59 -0.17 18.68
N LEU A 462 25.83 -1.31 18.04
CA LEU A 462 24.82 -2.07 17.30
C LEU A 462 24.56 -3.41 18.00
N PHE A 463 23.29 -3.75 18.08
CA PHE A 463 22.80 -5.01 18.65
C PHE A 463 21.80 -5.68 17.70
N THR A 464 21.70 -6.98 17.78
CA THR A 464 20.71 -7.78 17.06
C THR A 464 19.99 -8.73 17.99
N ARG A 465 18.80 -9.14 17.62
CA ARG A 465 18.05 -10.26 18.20
C ARG A 465 17.24 -10.96 17.11
N SER A 466 16.94 -12.23 17.30
CA SER A 466 16.21 -13.05 16.33
C SER A 466 15.10 -13.88 16.97
N GLY A 467 14.12 -14.30 16.17
CA GLY A 467 12.98 -15.09 16.64
C GLY A 467 12.22 -15.76 15.48
N ASN A 468 11.26 -16.63 15.83
CA ASN A 468 10.42 -17.33 14.86
C ASN A 468 8.94 -16.93 14.91
N VAL A 469 8.63 -15.82 15.56
CA VAL A 469 7.32 -15.15 15.60
C VAL A 469 7.53 -13.67 15.24
N ASP A 470 6.57 -13.08 14.59
CA ASP A 470 6.63 -11.69 14.10
C ASP A 470 6.64 -10.63 15.20
N ASN A 471 6.11 -10.96 16.38
CA ASN A 471 6.09 -10.04 17.52
C ASN A 471 7.28 -10.31 18.46
N PRO A 472 8.23 -9.37 18.59
CA PRO A 472 9.37 -9.52 19.48
C PRO A 472 8.97 -9.52 20.95
N ASP A 473 8.85 -10.68 21.53
CA ASP A 473 8.52 -10.91 22.93
C ASP A 473 9.68 -11.60 23.69
N ARG A 474 9.36 -12.14 24.87
CA ARG A 474 10.30 -12.92 25.69
C ARG A 474 10.83 -14.21 25.04
N ASN A 475 10.20 -14.67 23.95
CA ASN A 475 10.59 -15.90 23.24
C ASN A 475 11.63 -15.64 22.14
N TRP A 476 11.97 -14.38 21.91
CA TRP A 476 13.10 -14.01 21.06
C TRP A 476 14.42 -14.18 21.79
N SER A 477 15.52 -14.27 21.03
CA SER A 477 16.87 -14.24 21.61
C SER A 477 17.10 -12.92 22.36
N PRO A 478 17.99 -12.89 23.37
CA PRO A 478 18.41 -11.64 23.99
C PRO A 478 19.12 -10.76 22.94
N TRP A 479 19.15 -9.44 23.19
CA TRP A 479 19.95 -8.51 22.42
C TRP A 479 21.43 -8.87 22.53
N THR A 480 22.06 -9.14 21.37
CA THR A 480 23.47 -9.49 21.26
C THR A 480 24.21 -8.34 20.61
N LYS A 481 25.25 -7.83 21.27
CA LYS A 481 26.09 -6.75 20.76
C LYS A 481 26.95 -7.24 19.60
N ILE A 482 27.03 -6.46 18.53
CA ILE A 482 27.91 -6.70 17.37
C ILE A 482 29.24 -5.98 17.59
N ASP A 483 30.35 -6.68 17.44
CA ASP A 483 31.68 -6.08 17.42
C ASP A 483 31.98 -5.53 16.02
N LEU A 484 31.61 -4.27 15.78
CA LEU A 484 31.74 -3.61 14.47
C LEU A 484 33.22 -3.48 14.00
N GLN A 485 34.21 -3.61 14.89
CA GLN A 485 35.61 -3.41 14.54
C GLN A 485 36.36 -4.70 14.23
N LYS A 486 36.08 -5.78 14.95
CA LYS A 486 36.86 -7.03 14.86
C LYS A 486 36.05 -8.14 14.16
N ASN A 487 34.79 -8.27 14.47
CA ASN A 487 33.96 -9.35 13.96
C ASN A 487 32.48 -8.90 13.88
N PRO A 488 32.10 -8.25 12.79
CA PRO A 488 30.74 -7.69 12.68
C PRO A 488 29.66 -8.73 12.37
N VAL A 489 29.72 -9.91 13.00
CA VAL A 489 28.70 -10.95 12.87
C VAL A 489 27.52 -10.65 13.78
N ALA A 490 26.30 -10.88 13.29
CA ALA A 490 25.05 -10.68 14.05
C ALA A 490 25.03 -11.46 15.37
N GLY A 491 25.64 -12.65 15.42
CA GLY A 491 25.85 -13.42 16.65
C GLY A 491 24.58 -13.94 17.32
N VAL A 492 23.46 -13.99 16.60
CA VAL A 492 22.17 -14.47 17.07
C VAL A 492 21.82 -15.82 16.48
N PRO A 493 20.93 -16.61 17.10
CA PRO A 493 20.47 -17.88 16.54
C PRO A 493 19.86 -17.70 15.16
N ALA A 494 19.97 -18.74 14.32
CA ALA A 494 19.22 -18.82 13.09
C ALA A 494 17.71 -18.80 13.37
N ALA A 495 16.97 -18.01 12.61
CA ALA A 495 15.54 -17.80 12.78
C ALA A 495 14.92 -17.16 11.52
N ARG A 496 13.59 -17.11 11.43
CA ARG A 496 12.87 -16.43 10.34
C ARG A 496 12.92 -14.92 10.45
N PHE A 497 12.87 -14.36 11.69
CA PHE A 497 12.79 -12.93 11.93
C PHE A 497 14.06 -12.41 12.60
N ILE A 498 14.45 -11.18 12.28
CA ILE A 498 15.54 -10.46 12.94
C ILE A 498 15.14 -9.00 13.17
N GLN A 499 15.74 -8.41 14.20
CA GLN A 499 15.63 -7.00 14.51
C GLN A 499 17.00 -6.48 14.97
N TRP A 500 17.37 -5.27 14.57
CA TRP A 500 18.57 -4.62 15.08
C TRP A 500 18.22 -3.40 15.94
N ARG A 501 19.15 -3.04 16.82
CA ARG A 501 19.11 -1.85 17.69
C ARG A 501 20.39 -1.10 17.60
N SER A 502 20.33 0.23 17.45
CA SER A 502 21.47 1.11 17.67
C SER A 502 21.30 1.88 18.97
N VAL A 503 22.42 2.07 19.69
CA VAL A 503 22.53 2.95 20.84
C VAL A 503 23.56 4.02 20.47
N LEU A 504 23.09 5.27 20.43
CA LEU A 504 23.90 6.44 20.13
C LEU A 504 24.23 7.14 21.44
N ARG A 505 25.50 7.47 21.69
CA ARG A 505 25.91 8.24 22.86
C ARG A 505 26.64 9.49 22.44
N ASP A 506 26.31 10.60 23.10
CA ASP A 506 26.95 11.90 22.86
C ASP A 506 28.49 11.80 22.92
N GLY A 507 29.15 12.51 22.04
CA GLY A 507 30.57 12.46 21.89
C GLY A 507 31.07 13.29 20.71
N SER A 508 32.40 13.29 20.53
CA SER A 508 33.04 13.93 19.37
C SER A 508 33.79 12.87 18.54
N PRO A 509 33.43 12.68 17.26
CA PRO A 509 32.35 13.33 16.51
C PRO A 509 30.95 12.90 16.98
N SER A 510 29.95 13.74 16.71
CA SER A 510 28.55 13.43 17.03
C SER A 510 28.13 12.10 16.42
N PRO A 511 27.42 11.25 17.18
CA PRO A 511 27.04 9.91 16.71
C PRO A 511 26.02 9.97 15.58
N ARG A 512 26.23 9.17 14.54
CA ARG A 512 25.33 9.07 13.37
C ARG A 512 25.30 7.64 12.86
N VAL A 513 24.13 7.20 12.42
CA VAL A 513 23.94 5.96 11.66
C VAL A 513 23.47 6.35 10.28
N GLU A 514 24.24 6.08 9.25
CA GLU A 514 23.89 6.36 7.85
C GLU A 514 23.21 5.16 7.18
N GLY A 515 23.41 3.97 7.72
CA GLY A 515 22.77 2.75 7.27
C GLY A 515 23.30 1.51 7.96
N VAL A 516 22.45 0.51 8.03
CA VAL A 516 22.74 -0.83 8.56
C VAL A 516 22.31 -1.85 7.51
N THR A 517 23.22 -2.74 7.13
CA THR A 517 22.96 -3.86 6.24
C THR A 517 23.25 -5.16 6.98
N LEU A 518 22.31 -6.10 6.98
CA LEU A 518 22.50 -7.43 7.55
C LEU A 518 22.50 -8.46 6.41
N ASN A 519 23.56 -9.24 6.34
CA ASN A 519 23.66 -10.35 5.41
C ASN A 519 23.02 -11.60 6.02
N TYR A 520 22.28 -12.37 5.23
CA TYR A 520 21.65 -13.60 5.68
C TYR A 520 21.60 -14.66 4.59
N LEU A 521 21.55 -15.91 5.01
CA LEU A 521 21.42 -17.06 4.14
C LEU A 521 20.16 -17.83 4.52
N PRO A 522 19.11 -17.83 3.68
CA PRO A 522 17.94 -18.68 3.88
C PRO A 522 18.33 -20.15 3.91
N LYS A 523 17.62 -20.97 4.68
CA LYS A 523 17.78 -22.40 4.64
C LYS A 523 17.10 -22.92 3.37
N ASN A 524 17.80 -23.75 2.61
CA ASN A 524 17.20 -24.43 1.46
C ASN A 524 16.01 -25.28 1.89
N ILE A 525 14.86 -25.12 1.19
CA ILE A 525 13.63 -25.87 1.35
C ILE A 525 13.35 -26.55 0.01
N ALA A 526 12.91 -27.83 0.06
CA ALA A 526 12.58 -28.55 -1.16
C ALA A 526 11.41 -27.86 -1.90
N PRO A 527 11.45 -27.81 -3.23
CA PRO A 527 10.34 -27.30 -4.03
C PRO A 527 9.05 -28.10 -3.78
N ASP A 528 7.90 -27.49 -4.01
CA ASP A 528 6.59 -28.14 -3.92
C ASP A 528 5.94 -28.23 -5.32
N ILE A 529 5.19 -29.31 -5.54
CA ILE A 529 4.41 -29.56 -6.76
C ILE A 529 2.93 -29.52 -6.39
N ASP A 530 2.22 -28.47 -6.81
CA ASP A 530 0.81 -28.25 -6.44
C ASP A 530 -0.12 -29.25 -7.12
N ASP A 531 -0.02 -29.38 -8.44
CA ASP A 531 -0.85 -30.26 -9.25
C ASP A 531 -0.14 -30.75 -10.51
N ILE A 532 -0.65 -31.86 -11.08
CA ILE A 532 -0.22 -32.40 -12.34
C ILE A 532 -1.45 -32.68 -13.19
N SER A 533 -1.49 -32.12 -14.39
CA SER A 533 -2.54 -32.31 -15.39
C SER A 533 -1.98 -33.03 -16.60
N VAL A 534 -2.66 -34.09 -17.03
CA VAL A 534 -2.31 -34.86 -18.22
C VAL A 534 -3.47 -34.76 -19.20
N GLN A 535 -3.19 -34.37 -20.45
CA GLN A 535 -4.18 -34.17 -21.50
C GLN A 535 -3.77 -34.92 -22.74
N VAL A 536 -4.56 -35.88 -23.14
CA VAL A 536 -4.41 -36.62 -24.42
C VAL A 536 -4.98 -35.76 -25.55
N GLY A 537 -4.35 -35.70 -26.70
CA GLY A 537 -4.77 -34.89 -27.84
C GLY A 537 -4.38 -33.42 -27.72
N THR A 538 -3.44 -33.09 -26.83
CA THR A 538 -3.02 -31.70 -26.58
C THR A 538 -1.51 -31.58 -26.60
N ARG A 539 -1.03 -30.55 -27.32
CA ARG A 539 0.38 -30.12 -27.32
C ARG A 539 0.53 -28.75 -26.70
N TYR A 540 1.33 -28.66 -25.65
CA TYR A 540 1.75 -27.38 -25.04
C TYR A 540 2.89 -26.77 -25.85
N GLN A 541 2.91 -25.44 -26.00
CA GLN A 541 3.96 -24.71 -26.71
C GLN A 541 4.65 -23.74 -25.77
N PRO A 542 5.97 -23.52 -25.92
CA PRO A 542 6.65 -22.45 -25.21
C PRO A 542 6.02 -21.08 -25.53
N SER A 543 5.76 -20.26 -24.51
CA SER A 543 5.34 -18.88 -24.75
C SER A 543 6.43 -18.11 -25.49
N PRO A 544 6.11 -17.31 -26.52
CA PRO A 544 7.09 -16.48 -27.19
C PRO A 544 7.70 -15.52 -26.17
N LYS A 545 9.04 -15.49 -26.00
CA LYS A 545 9.71 -14.47 -25.20
C LYS A 545 9.41 -13.10 -25.83
N PRO A 546 8.94 -12.10 -25.04
CA PRO A 546 8.78 -10.75 -25.57
C PRO A 546 10.14 -10.25 -26.07
N ALA A 547 10.20 -9.88 -27.35
CA ALA A 547 11.38 -9.29 -27.93
C ALA A 547 11.58 -7.90 -27.32
N GLY A 548 12.64 -7.72 -26.51
CA GLY A 548 13.11 -6.42 -26.03
C GLY A 548 12.87 -6.15 -24.54
N SER A 549 13.62 -6.81 -23.66
CA SER A 549 13.88 -6.29 -22.32
C SER A 549 15.28 -6.67 -21.85
N ASP A 550 16.29 -6.18 -22.59
CA ASP A 550 17.64 -5.98 -22.06
C ASP A 550 17.75 -4.55 -21.53
N THR A 551 17.05 -4.24 -20.48
CA THR A 551 17.37 -3.09 -19.61
C THR A 551 17.32 -3.58 -18.20
N GLY A 552 18.50 -3.78 -17.63
CA GLY A 552 18.67 -4.03 -16.21
C GLY A 552 18.07 -2.90 -15.39
N SER A 553 16.95 -3.16 -14.75
CA SER A 553 16.47 -2.40 -13.62
C SER A 553 16.16 -3.38 -12.50
N ASN A 554 17.09 -3.42 -11.56
CA ASN A 554 16.95 -4.04 -10.25
C ASN A 554 15.86 -3.26 -9.48
N SER A 555 14.62 -3.65 -9.61
CA SER A 555 13.54 -3.21 -8.71
C SER A 555 13.00 -4.48 -8.05
N GLY A 556 13.45 -4.72 -6.81
CA GLY A 556 12.83 -5.65 -5.90
C GLY A 556 11.39 -5.21 -5.62
N GLY A 557 10.46 -5.70 -6.40
CA GLY A 557 9.04 -5.57 -6.18
C GLY A 557 8.44 -6.95 -6.41
N ASN A 558 7.67 -7.45 -5.46
CA ASN A 558 6.84 -8.63 -5.55
C ASN A 558 6.02 -8.59 -6.87
N ALA A 559 6.62 -9.08 -7.95
CA ALA A 559 5.87 -9.48 -9.10
C ALA A 559 5.16 -10.77 -8.70
N SER A 560 3.91 -10.67 -8.26
CA SER A 560 2.99 -11.79 -8.28
C SER A 560 3.15 -12.44 -9.65
N GLN A 561 3.72 -13.66 -9.66
CA GLN A 561 3.88 -14.46 -10.86
C GLN A 561 2.49 -14.63 -11.47
N GLN A 562 2.19 -13.84 -12.50
CA GLN A 562 1.00 -14.05 -13.31
C GLN A 562 1.19 -15.44 -13.92
N HIS A 563 0.35 -16.36 -13.47
CA HIS A 563 0.30 -17.72 -13.94
C HIS A 563 -0.18 -17.69 -15.41
N PHE A 564 0.75 -17.63 -16.36
CA PHE A 564 0.45 -17.78 -17.78
C PHE A 564 0.42 -19.27 -18.11
N ASP A 565 -0.79 -19.76 -18.37
CA ASP A 565 -0.93 -21.09 -18.94
C ASP A 565 -0.20 -21.15 -20.30
N PRO A 566 0.63 -22.18 -20.55
CA PRO A 566 1.28 -22.33 -21.82
C PRO A 566 0.23 -22.48 -22.93
N PRO A 567 0.42 -21.85 -24.11
CA PRO A 567 -0.48 -21.99 -25.24
C PRO A 567 -0.65 -23.46 -25.60
N THR A 568 -1.88 -23.85 -25.88
CA THR A 568 -2.21 -25.24 -26.27
C THR A 568 -2.63 -25.31 -27.73
N VAL A 569 -2.23 -26.35 -28.40
CA VAL A 569 -2.71 -26.70 -29.74
C VAL A 569 -3.36 -28.09 -29.64
N HIS A 570 -4.54 -28.23 -30.28
CA HIS A 570 -5.16 -29.53 -30.39
C HIS A 570 -4.34 -30.37 -31.41
N ASP A 571 -3.72 -31.42 -30.92
CA ASP A 571 -2.86 -32.32 -31.69
C ASP A 571 -3.14 -33.75 -31.21
N ARG A 572 -3.91 -34.48 -32.02
CA ARG A 572 -4.38 -35.84 -31.67
C ARG A 572 -3.26 -36.82 -31.35
N ASP A 573 -2.11 -36.65 -31.99
CA ASP A 573 -0.97 -37.53 -31.86
C ASP A 573 -0.05 -37.13 -30.70
N SER A 574 -0.50 -36.21 -29.82
CA SER A 574 0.30 -35.72 -28.71
C SER A 574 -0.37 -35.95 -27.37
N ILE A 575 0.45 -36.17 -26.35
CA ILE A 575 0.09 -36.15 -24.95
C ILE A 575 0.82 -34.99 -24.29
N GLY A 576 0.07 -34.08 -23.66
CA GLY A 576 0.61 -32.97 -22.89
C GLY A 576 0.54 -33.27 -21.39
N VAL A 577 1.67 -33.16 -20.72
CA VAL A 577 1.77 -33.19 -19.26
C VAL A 577 2.15 -31.79 -18.80
N LYS A 578 1.38 -31.18 -17.89
CA LYS A 578 1.61 -29.87 -17.29
C LYS A 578 1.57 -30.02 -15.78
N TRP A 579 2.37 -29.24 -15.08
CA TRP A 579 2.37 -29.18 -13.62
C TRP A 579 2.54 -27.76 -13.12
N ASN A 580 2.07 -27.50 -11.90
CA ASN A 580 2.38 -26.32 -11.16
C ASN A 580 3.36 -26.68 -10.05
N ALA A 581 4.41 -25.91 -9.93
CA ALA A 581 5.39 -26.10 -8.88
C ALA A 581 5.94 -24.73 -8.46
N HIS A 582 6.29 -24.59 -7.21
CA HIS A 582 6.91 -23.38 -6.65
C HIS A 582 8.03 -23.76 -5.69
N ASP A 583 8.85 -22.80 -5.39
CA ASP A 583 9.92 -22.92 -4.40
C ASP A 583 9.88 -21.70 -3.49
N ASP A 584 9.84 -21.91 -2.18
CA ASP A 584 9.76 -20.84 -1.19
C ASP A 584 11.05 -20.00 -1.11
N ASN A 585 12.18 -20.52 -1.61
CA ASN A 585 13.45 -19.81 -1.75
C ASN A 585 13.52 -18.97 -3.03
N ASP A 586 12.53 -19.08 -3.95
CA ASP A 586 12.58 -18.54 -5.32
C ASP A 586 13.72 -19.15 -6.16
N ASP A 587 14.07 -20.43 -5.91
CA ASP A 587 15.12 -21.13 -6.62
C ASP A 587 14.72 -21.47 -8.05
N GLN A 588 15.73 -21.59 -8.92
CA GLN A 588 15.53 -22.11 -10.27
C GLN A 588 15.28 -23.60 -10.20
N LEU A 589 14.15 -24.03 -10.76
CA LEU A 589 13.76 -25.43 -10.76
C LEU A 589 14.03 -26.10 -12.09
N VAL A 590 14.39 -27.38 -12.00
CA VAL A 590 14.51 -28.29 -13.13
C VAL A 590 13.64 -29.51 -12.86
N TYR A 591 13.02 -30.03 -13.92
CA TYR A 591 12.03 -31.10 -13.80
C TYR A 591 12.42 -32.34 -14.56
N ALA A 592 11.95 -33.49 -14.03
CA ALA A 592 12.00 -34.78 -14.75
C ALA A 592 10.62 -35.41 -14.74
N VAL A 593 10.23 -36.00 -15.89
CA VAL A 593 8.96 -36.68 -16.11
C VAL A 593 9.20 -38.15 -16.20
N TYR A 594 8.52 -38.91 -15.38
CA TYR A 594 8.51 -40.35 -15.38
C TYR A 594 7.08 -40.85 -15.64
N TYR A 595 6.97 -42.10 -16.11
CA TYR A 595 5.71 -42.77 -16.25
C TYR A 595 5.79 -44.22 -15.79
N ARG A 596 4.66 -44.80 -15.47
CA ARG A 596 4.48 -46.26 -15.27
C ARG A 596 3.13 -46.69 -15.81
N THR A 597 3.06 -47.95 -16.31
CA THR A 597 1.83 -48.57 -16.74
C THR A 597 1.12 -49.24 -15.57
N ASP A 598 -0.17 -49.49 -15.74
CA ASP A 598 -0.94 -50.27 -14.79
C ASP A 598 -0.27 -51.65 -14.52
N GLY A 599 -0.25 -52.03 -13.25
CA GLY A 599 0.35 -53.31 -12.82
C GLY A 599 1.88 -53.35 -12.76
N GLN A 600 2.57 -52.28 -13.14
CA GLN A 600 4.03 -52.19 -12.98
C GLN A 600 4.39 -51.32 -11.77
N SER A 601 5.45 -51.71 -11.06
CA SER A 601 5.97 -50.94 -9.93
C SER A 601 7.14 -50.01 -10.29
N ARG A 602 7.78 -50.26 -11.46
CA ARG A 602 8.96 -49.53 -11.90
C ARG A 602 8.59 -48.27 -12.65
N TRP A 603 9.19 -47.13 -12.26
CA TRP A 603 9.12 -45.88 -12.99
C TRP A 603 10.13 -45.85 -14.14
N LEU A 604 9.70 -45.43 -15.30
CA LEU A 604 10.52 -45.26 -16.49
C LEU A 604 10.66 -43.75 -16.75
N LEU A 605 11.91 -43.33 -17.01
CA LEU A 605 12.18 -41.91 -17.36
C LEU A 605 11.64 -41.64 -18.76
N LEU A 606 10.82 -40.60 -18.88
CA LEU A 606 10.32 -40.11 -20.17
C LEU A 606 11.19 -38.93 -20.66
N LYS A 607 11.48 -37.99 -19.79
CA LYS A 607 12.31 -36.82 -20.09
C LYS A 607 12.88 -36.24 -18.79
N ASP A 608 14.12 -35.78 -18.85
CA ASP A 608 14.80 -35.11 -17.77
C ASP A 608 15.27 -33.68 -18.16
N ASN A 609 15.76 -32.94 -17.19
CA ASN A 609 16.38 -31.62 -17.36
C ASN A 609 15.47 -30.64 -18.11
N LEU A 610 14.17 -30.60 -17.75
CA LEU A 610 13.19 -29.68 -18.31
C LEU A 610 13.20 -28.38 -17.52
N PRO A 611 13.35 -27.22 -18.18
CA PRO A 611 13.22 -25.93 -17.51
C PRO A 611 11.77 -25.44 -17.42
N ASP A 612 10.89 -25.94 -18.27
CA ASP A 612 9.50 -25.53 -18.36
C ASP A 612 8.60 -26.44 -17.52
N LYS A 613 7.47 -25.92 -17.05
CA LYS A 613 6.48 -26.65 -16.22
C LYS A 613 5.50 -27.49 -17.07
N PHE A 614 5.93 -27.90 -18.24
CA PHE A 614 5.16 -28.80 -19.15
C PHE A 614 6.08 -29.57 -20.04
N TYR A 615 5.56 -30.69 -20.55
CA TYR A 615 6.20 -31.49 -21.56
C TYR A 615 5.15 -32.13 -22.47
N SER A 616 5.36 -32.08 -23.78
CA SER A 616 4.49 -32.75 -24.76
C SER A 616 5.30 -33.72 -25.59
N PHE A 617 4.73 -34.91 -25.82
CA PHE A 617 5.38 -35.99 -26.56
C PHE A 617 4.37 -36.69 -27.46
N ASP A 618 4.87 -37.49 -28.42
CA ASP A 618 4.06 -38.28 -29.34
C ASP A 618 3.37 -39.42 -28.59
N SER A 619 2.05 -39.55 -28.75
CA SER A 619 1.24 -40.55 -28.08
C SER A 619 1.62 -41.97 -28.47
N SER A 620 2.16 -42.17 -29.68
CA SER A 620 2.62 -43.47 -30.18
C SER A 620 3.83 -44.09 -29.44
N LEU A 621 4.49 -43.26 -28.60
CA LEU A 621 5.55 -43.73 -27.71
C LEU A 621 5.04 -44.65 -26.59
N LEU A 622 3.76 -44.58 -26.29
CA LEU A 622 3.13 -45.36 -25.23
C LEU A 622 2.05 -46.29 -25.83
N PRO A 623 2.13 -47.62 -25.67
CA PRO A 623 1.05 -48.54 -26.03
C PRO A 623 -0.27 -48.16 -25.33
N ASP A 624 -1.41 -48.57 -25.93
CA ASP A 624 -2.72 -48.36 -25.31
C ASP A 624 -2.78 -48.98 -23.91
N GLY A 625 -3.29 -48.25 -22.95
CA GLY A 625 -3.32 -48.70 -21.56
C GLY A 625 -3.53 -47.58 -20.55
N GLY A 626 -3.55 -47.95 -19.28
CA GLY A 626 -3.60 -47.02 -18.15
C GLY A 626 -2.20 -46.64 -17.70
N TYR A 627 -2.01 -45.36 -17.46
CA TYR A 627 -0.72 -44.74 -17.09
C TYR A 627 -0.86 -43.81 -15.89
N THR A 628 0.20 -43.72 -15.10
CA THR A 628 0.41 -42.70 -14.11
C THR A 628 1.73 -42.00 -14.42
N PHE A 629 1.72 -40.66 -14.40
CA PHE A 629 2.93 -39.87 -14.57
C PHE A 629 3.44 -39.42 -13.23
N LYS A 630 4.75 -39.25 -13.10
CA LYS A 630 5.40 -38.69 -11.92
C LYS A 630 6.32 -37.58 -12.35
N ILE A 631 6.19 -36.43 -11.68
CA ILE A 631 7.07 -35.28 -11.84
C ILE A 631 8.02 -35.27 -10.66
N ILE A 632 9.29 -35.04 -10.93
CA ILE A 632 10.29 -34.71 -9.94
C ILE A 632 10.71 -33.25 -10.22
N ALA A 633 10.56 -32.36 -9.23
CA ALA A 633 11.08 -31.01 -9.24
C ALA A 633 12.35 -30.96 -8.39
N SER A 634 13.38 -30.29 -8.86
CA SER A 634 14.65 -30.12 -8.14
C SER A 634 15.20 -28.71 -8.30
N ASP A 635 15.74 -28.16 -7.22
CA ASP A 635 16.43 -26.87 -7.12
C ASP A 635 17.93 -26.96 -7.49
N ALA A 636 18.36 -28.08 -8.04
CA ALA A 636 19.76 -28.33 -8.41
C ALA A 636 20.43 -27.24 -9.25
N PRO A 637 19.74 -26.45 -10.10
CA PRO A 637 20.37 -25.32 -10.78
C PRO A 637 20.87 -24.20 -9.85
N SER A 638 20.27 -24.03 -8.65
CA SER A 638 20.59 -23.01 -7.67
C SER A 638 21.55 -23.47 -6.58
N HIS A 639 21.72 -24.78 -6.41
CA HIS A 639 22.46 -25.37 -5.29
C HIS A 639 23.60 -26.29 -5.73
N SER A 640 24.54 -26.49 -4.80
CA SER A 640 25.57 -27.53 -4.99
C SER A 640 24.95 -28.93 -4.95
N PRO A 641 25.54 -29.92 -5.60
CA PRO A 641 24.98 -31.28 -5.67
C PRO A 641 24.67 -31.95 -4.32
N ASN A 642 25.35 -31.50 -3.24
CA ASN A 642 25.14 -32.03 -1.89
C ASN A 642 24.06 -31.28 -1.10
N GLU A 643 23.62 -30.14 -1.57
CA GLU A 643 22.65 -29.26 -0.92
C GLU A 643 21.33 -29.17 -1.69
N ALA A 644 21.36 -29.57 -2.97
CA ALA A 644 20.17 -29.61 -3.80
C ALA A 644 19.12 -30.55 -3.22
N LEU A 645 17.87 -30.09 -3.21
CA LEU A 645 16.70 -30.82 -2.75
C LEU A 645 15.77 -31.13 -3.92
N SER A 646 14.92 -32.10 -3.72
CA SER A 646 13.90 -32.44 -4.72
C SER A 646 12.65 -32.98 -4.07
N THR A 647 11.54 -32.81 -4.76
CA THR A 647 10.25 -33.39 -4.40
C THR A 647 9.68 -34.16 -5.59
N GLU A 648 8.77 -35.09 -5.31
CA GLU A 648 8.09 -35.83 -6.35
C GLU A 648 6.58 -35.92 -6.10
N LYS A 649 5.80 -35.91 -7.19
CA LYS A 649 4.35 -36.05 -7.13
C LYS A 649 3.86 -36.91 -8.28
N GLU A 650 2.84 -37.74 -8.03
CA GLU A 650 2.19 -38.59 -9.03
C GLU A 650 0.90 -37.90 -9.54
N SER A 651 0.62 -38.07 -10.85
CA SER A 651 -0.63 -37.65 -11.45
C SER A 651 -1.79 -38.58 -11.08
N ALA A 652 -3.01 -38.16 -11.35
CA ALA A 652 -4.12 -39.09 -11.50
C ALA A 652 -3.83 -40.08 -12.63
N ARG A 653 -4.43 -41.27 -12.54
CA ARG A 653 -4.35 -42.26 -13.59
C ARG A 653 -5.05 -41.74 -14.86
N VAL A 654 -4.42 -41.89 -16.01
CA VAL A 654 -4.94 -41.52 -17.33
C VAL A 654 -4.95 -42.74 -18.24
N GLU A 655 -5.93 -42.85 -19.09
CA GLU A 655 -5.96 -43.86 -20.14
C GLU A 655 -5.51 -43.27 -21.47
N ILE A 656 -4.64 -43.95 -22.15
CA ILE A 656 -4.14 -43.63 -23.48
C ILE A 656 -4.66 -44.70 -24.44
N ASP A 657 -5.31 -44.27 -25.49
CA ASP A 657 -5.80 -45.10 -26.58
C ASP A 657 -5.52 -44.34 -27.89
N THR A 658 -4.67 -44.92 -28.68
CA THR A 658 -4.25 -44.41 -29.99
C THR A 658 -4.69 -45.31 -31.14
N THR A 659 -5.31 -46.44 -30.83
CA THR A 659 -5.75 -47.43 -31.83
C THR A 659 -7.13 -47.11 -32.37
N PRO A 660 -7.29 -46.77 -33.66
CA PRO A 660 -8.60 -46.53 -34.23
C PRO A 660 -9.50 -47.78 -34.25
N PRO A 661 -10.81 -47.62 -34.04
CA PRO A 661 -11.77 -48.69 -34.16
C PRO A 661 -11.77 -49.27 -35.58
N ARG A 662 -12.15 -50.53 -35.73
CA ARG A 662 -12.24 -51.23 -37.05
C ARG A 662 -13.68 -51.30 -37.48
N VAL A 663 -13.91 -51.04 -38.76
CA VAL A 663 -15.19 -51.31 -39.42
C VAL A 663 -15.11 -52.69 -40.09
N GLU A 664 -15.92 -53.64 -39.65
CA GLU A 664 -15.95 -54.97 -40.11
C GLU A 664 -17.30 -55.31 -40.83
N ALA A 665 -17.27 -56.14 -41.80
CA ALA A 665 -18.43 -56.69 -42.51
C ALA A 665 -19.39 -55.60 -43.07
N LEU A 666 -18.81 -54.48 -43.54
CA LEU A 666 -19.61 -53.44 -44.17
C LEU A 666 -20.29 -53.96 -45.44
N SER A 667 -21.59 -53.96 -45.47
CA SER A 667 -22.42 -54.26 -46.62
C SER A 667 -23.48 -53.24 -46.87
N ALA A 668 -23.77 -52.96 -48.11
CA ALA A 668 -24.86 -52.08 -48.51
C ALA A 668 -25.59 -52.62 -49.70
N THR A 669 -26.91 -52.80 -49.65
CA THR A 669 -27.75 -53.40 -50.71
C THR A 669 -28.92 -52.44 -50.98
N VAL A 670 -29.36 -52.41 -52.27
CA VAL A 670 -30.56 -51.68 -52.64
C VAL A 670 -31.79 -52.53 -52.39
N GLU A 671 -32.68 -52.13 -51.54
CA GLU A 671 -33.97 -52.74 -51.24
C GLU A 671 -35.13 -51.81 -51.61
N GLY A 672 -35.70 -51.96 -52.79
CA GLY A 672 -36.73 -51.03 -53.28
C GLY A 672 -36.18 -49.65 -53.54
N ASN A 673 -36.69 -48.64 -52.81
CA ASN A 673 -36.25 -47.22 -52.89
C ASN A 673 -35.35 -46.82 -51.73
N GLN A 674 -34.75 -47.79 -51.05
CA GLN A 674 -33.85 -47.56 -49.91
C GLN A 674 -32.53 -48.32 -50.06
N ILE A 675 -31.50 -47.77 -49.44
CA ILE A 675 -30.24 -48.46 -49.26
C ILE A 675 -30.26 -49.05 -47.84
N HIS A 676 -30.12 -50.37 -47.73
CA HIS A 676 -29.95 -51.06 -46.47
C HIS A 676 -28.46 -51.25 -46.19
N VAL A 677 -27.96 -50.66 -45.10
CA VAL A 677 -26.55 -50.67 -44.70
C VAL A 677 -26.42 -51.42 -43.39
N SER A 678 -25.47 -52.35 -43.36
CA SER A 678 -25.09 -53.03 -42.11
C SER A 678 -23.59 -53.13 -41.99
N PHE A 679 -23.08 -52.96 -40.78
CA PHE A 679 -21.69 -53.14 -40.43
C PHE A 679 -21.53 -53.39 -38.94
N ARG A 680 -20.34 -53.82 -38.57
CA ARG A 680 -19.91 -53.92 -37.16
C ARG A 680 -18.71 -53.03 -36.94
N ALA A 681 -18.76 -52.23 -35.88
CA ALA A 681 -17.63 -51.47 -35.38
C ALA A 681 -16.99 -52.26 -34.21
N ALA A 682 -15.69 -52.39 -34.19
CA ALA A 682 -15.00 -53.07 -33.09
C ALA A 682 -13.70 -52.34 -32.76
N ASP A 683 -13.49 -52.12 -31.46
CA ASP A 683 -12.26 -51.57 -30.91
C ASP A 683 -11.62 -52.58 -29.94
N SER A 684 -10.28 -52.56 -29.87
CA SER A 684 -9.52 -53.45 -29.01
C SER A 684 -9.42 -52.97 -27.57
N PHE A 685 -9.45 -51.68 -27.36
CA PHE A 685 -9.19 -51.05 -26.05
C PHE A 685 -10.39 -50.32 -25.46
N SER A 686 -11.00 -49.43 -26.20
CA SER A 686 -12.07 -48.57 -25.69
C SER A 686 -13.45 -48.86 -26.31
N PRO A 687 -14.56 -48.44 -25.68
CA PRO A 687 -15.89 -48.53 -26.28
C PRO A 687 -16.04 -47.62 -27.50
N ILE A 688 -16.87 -48.06 -28.45
CA ILE A 688 -17.32 -47.26 -29.59
C ILE A 688 -18.16 -46.11 -29.02
N LYS A 689 -17.88 -44.86 -29.45
CA LYS A 689 -18.59 -43.63 -29.02
C LYS A 689 -19.73 -43.29 -29.94
N ARG A 690 -19.48 -43.34 -31.26
CA ARG A 690 -20.48 -43.02 -32.29
C ARG A 690 -20.06 -43.53 -33.66
N ALA A 691 -21.02 -43.63 -34.53
CA ALA A 691 -20.80 -43.85 -35.94
C ALA A 691 -21.59 -42.82 -36.78
N GLU A 692 -21.06 -42.53 -37.94
CA GLU A 692 -21.65 -41.63 -38.91
C GLU A 692 -21.55 -42.21 -40.31
N TYR A 693 -22.46 -41.85 -41.20
CA TYR A 693 -22.41 -42.25 -42.59
C TYR A 693 -22.56 -41.04 -43.51
N SER A 694 -22.06 -41.18 -44.71
CA SER A 694 -22.27 -40.27 -45.83
C SER A 694 -22.55 -41.09 -47.10
N VAL A 695 -23.46 -40.67 -47.96
CA VAL A 695 -23.77 -41.25 -49.23
C VAL A 695 -23.46 -40.23 -50.33
N ASP A 696 -22.68 -40.63 -51.34
CA ASP A 696 -22.33 -39.81 -52.50
C ASP A 696 -21.71 -38.45 -52.10
N ALA A 697 -20.87 -38.48 -51.06
CA ALA A 697 -20.20 -37.31 -50.51
C ALA A 697 -21.13 -36.17 -49.93
N ASN A 698 -22.37 -36.51 -49.61
CA ASN A 698 -23.24 -35.61 -48.86
C ASN A 698 -22.79 -35.46 -47.40
N ASP A 699 -23.46 -34.56 -46.66
CA ASP A 699 -23.15 -34.30 -45.26
C ASP A 699 -23.19 -35.57 -44.40
N TRP A 700 -22.29 -35.61 -43.41
CA TRP A 700 -22.23 -36.72 -42.46
C TRP A 700 -23.47 -36.72 -41.57
N GLN A 701 -24.07 -37.89 -41.42
CA GLN A 701 -25.24 -38.13 -40.58
C GLN A 701 -24.91 -39.21 -39.53
N PHE A 702 -25.39 -38.92 -38.31
CA PHE A 702 -25.28 -39.86 -37.21
C PHE A 702 -26.12 -41.12 -37.43
N VAL A 703 -25.62 -42.23 -36.96
CA VAL A 703 -26.35 -43.49 -36.96
C VAL A 703 -26.29 -44.16 -35.58
N GLU A 704 -27.42 -44.63 -35.10
CA GLU A 704 -27.52 -45.36 -33.85
C GLU A 704 -27.14 -46.82 -34.04
N PRO A 705 -26.46 -47.47 -33.06
CA PRO A 705 -26.25 -48.90 -33.07
C PRO A 705 -27.59 -49.64 -32.86
N VAL A 706 -27.63 -50.93 -33.23
CA VAL A 706 -28.81 -51.79 -33.05
C VAL A 706 -29.28 -51.83 -31.59
N GLY A 707 -28.36 -51.70 -30.62
CA GLY A 707 -28.63 -51.62 -29.19
C GLY A 707 -29.09 -50.25 -28.68
N GLN A 708 -29.16 -49.21 -29.53
CA GLN A 708 -29.47 -47.83 -29.24
C GLN A 708 -28.45 -47.09 -28.33
N LEU A 709 -27.57 -47.81 -27.65
CA LEU A 709 -26.48 -47.24 -26.85
C LEU A 709 -25.14 -47.68 -27.48
N SER A 710 -24.23 -46.70 -27.54
CA SER A 710 -22.86 -46.93 -28.03
C SER A 710 -21.93 -46.93 -26.80
N ASP A 711 -21.82 -48.06 -26.14
CA ASP A 711 -21.11 -48.21 -24.87
C ASP A 711 -20.23 -49.48 -24.77
N ALA A 712 -20.22 -50.31 -25.82
CA ALA A 712 -19.43 -51.52 -25.88
C ALA A 712 -18.24 -51.40 -26.84
N LYS A 713 -17.22 -52.24 -26.63
CA LYS A 713 -16.06 -52.34 -27.54
C LYS A 713 -16.44 -52.88 -28.92
N SER A 714 -17.62 -53.40 -29.07
CA SER A 714 -18.12 -53.92 -30.35
C SER A 714 -19.58 -53.61 -30.48
N GLU A 715 -19.94 -52.82 -31.49
CA GLU A 715 -21.27 -52.38 -31.81
C GLU A 715 -21.70 -52.81 -33.20
N SER A 716 -22.98 -53.20 -33.37
CA SER A 716 -23.57 -53.54 -34.66
C SER A 716 -24.49 -52.40 -35.11
N TYR A 717 -24.41 -52.08 -36.38
CA TYR A 717 -25.22 -51.06 -37.04
C TYR A 717 -26.00 -51.70 -38.16
N ASP A 718 -27.30 -51.46 -38.22
CA ASP A 718 -28.22 -51.96 -39.23
C ASP A 718 -29.32 -50.91 -39.44
N PHE A 719 -29.32 -50.25 -40.61
CA PHE A 719 -30.23 -49.15 -40.88
C PHE A 719 -30.57 -49.01 -42.37
N LYS A 720 -31.69 -48.35 -42.65
CA LYS A 720 -32.15 -48.06 -44.00
C LYS A 720 -32.18 -46.56 -44.24
N LEU A 721 -31.75 -46.17 -45.40
CA LEU A 721 -31.73 -44.74 -45.79
C LEU A 721 -32.31 -44.60 -47.22
N PRO A 722 -32.96 -43.47 -47.53
CA PRO A 722 -33.49 -43.23 -48.85
C PRO A 722 -32.36 -43.09 -49.88
N ILE A 723 -32.56 -43.55 -51.09
CA ILE A 723 -31.63 -43.31 -52.19
C ILE A 723 -31.59 -41.82 -52.49
N PRO A 724 -30.44 -41.13 -52.50
CA PRO A 724 -30.35 -39.71 -52.79
C PRO A 724 -31.00 -39.35 -54.14
N ALA A 725 -31.90 -38.38 -54.17
CA ALA A 725 -32.49 -37.88 -55.39
C ALA A 725 -31.38 -37.24 -56.27
N PRO A 726 -31.48 -37.37 -57.61
CA PRO A 726 -30.57 -36.70 -58.51
C PRO A 726 -30.62 -35.18 -58.29
N GLU A 727 -29.48 -34.57 -58.00
CA GLU A 727 -29.40 -33.11 -58.06
C GLU A 727 -29.71 -32.67 -59.52
N THR A 728 -30.87 -32.09 -59.75
CA THR A 728 -31.21 -31.35 -60.95
C THR A 728 -30.41 -30.08 -60.94
N ASN A 729 -29.23 -30.07 -61.53
CA ASN A 729 -28.53 -28.81 -61.87
C ASN A 729 -29.40 -28.06 -62.89
N LEU A 730 -30.26 -27.16 -62.40
CA LEU A 730 -30.90 -26.11 -63.20
C LEU A 730 -29.78 -25.12 -63.65
N VAL A 731 -29.08 -25.49 -64.72
CA VAL A 731 -28.33 -24.50 -65.52
C VAL A 731 -29.39 -23.77 -66.32
N ALA A 732 -29.80 -22.61 -65.77
CA ALA A 732 -30.57 -21.63 -66.58
C ALA A 732 -29.59 -21.01 -67.63
N GLY A 733 -29.52 -21.59 -68.79
CA GLY A 733 -28.83 -21.09 -69.96
C GLY A 733 -29.74 -21.20 -71.17
N ASN A 734 -30.31 -20.05 -71.58
CA ASN A 734 -30.97 -19.86 -72.85
C ASN A 734 -30.03 -20.20 -74.01
N SER A 735 -30.25 -21.27 -74.71
CA SER A 735 -29.89 -21.37 -76.14
C SER A 735 -30.81 -22.39 -76.85
N ALA A 736 -31.55 -21.81 -77.75
CA ALA A 736 -32.38 -22.58 -78.72
C ALA A 736 -31.44 -23.38 -79.65
N GLY A 737 -31.67 -24.67 -79.79
CA GLY A 737 -30.99 -25.55 -80.69
C GLY A 737 -30.82 -26.98 -80.13
N ALA A 738 -31.89 -27.70 -79.86
CA ALA A 738 -31.81 -29.05 -79.43
C ALA A 738 -31.85 -30.03 -80.60
N ASP A 739 -30.81 -30.79 -80.77
CA ASP A 739 -30.77 -31.96 -81.63
C ASP A 739 -31.51 -33.14 -80.95
N PRO A 740 -32.54 -33.75 -81.58
CA PRO A 740 -33.40 -34.77 -80.96
C PRO A 740 -32.73 -36.12 -80.67
N ASP A 741 -31.49 -36.35 -81.15
CA ASP A 741 -30.81 -37.64 -81.01
C ASP A 741 -29.97 -37.84 -79.70
N LEU A 742 -29.98 -36.86 -78.77
CA LEU A 742 -29.22 -36.97 -77.51
C LEU A 742 -30.05 -37.46 -76.29
N GLN A 743 -31.33 -37.82 -76.52
CA GLN A 743 -32.21 -38.31 -75.40
C GLN A 743 -32.15 -39.80 -75.09
N THR A 744 -31.26 -40.59 -75.71
CA THR A 744 -31.22 -42.02 -75.48
C THR A 744 -29.84 -42.54 -74.98
N ARG A 745 -29.18 -41.79 -74.12
CA ARG A 745 -28.00 -42.32 -73.39
C ARG A 745 -27.93 -41.88 -71.97
N SER A 746 -28.81 -42.30 -71.08
CA SER A 746 -28.60 -42.25 -69.65
C SER A 746 -29.45 -43.24 -68.87
N THR A 747 -29.27 -44.51 -69.21
CA THR A 747 -29.52 -45.57 -68.23
C THR A 747 -28.19 -46.24 -67.84
N ALA A 748 -27.18 -45.41 -67.53
CA ALA A 748 -26.04 -45.90 -66.75
C ALA A 748 -26.58 -46.19 -65.33
N SER A 749 -26.50 -47.43 -64.92
CA SER A 749 -26.78 -47.83 -63.56
C SER A 749 -25.97 -46.92 -62.60
N ARG A 750 -26.69 -46.10 -61.80
CA ARG A 750 -26.05 -45.22 -60.86
C ARG A 750 -25.32 -46.02 -59.81
N GLU A 751 -24.03 -45.78 -59.71
CA GLU A 751 -23.22 -46.29 -58.63
C GLU A 751 -23.43 -45.32 -57.43
N HIS A 752 -23.68 -45.85 -56.25
CA HIS A 752 -23.72 -45.08 -55.02
C HIS A 752 -22.56 -45.49 -54.11
N VAL A 753 -21.94 -44.53 -53.47
CA VAL A 753 -20.84 -44.76 -52.51
C VAL A 753 -21.34 -44.46 -51.11
N VAL A 754 -21.43 -45.52 -50.30
CA VAL A 754 -21.68 -45.35 -48.85
C VAL A 754 -20.36 -45.35 -48.13
N VAL A 755 -20.10 -44.29 -47.39
CA VAL A 755 -18.95 -44.20 -46.48
C VAL A 755 -19.45 -44.20 -45.05
N VAL A 756 -18.88 -45.01 -44.21
CA VAL A 756 -19.12 -44.98 -42.77
C VAL A 756 -17.84 -44.61 -42.05
N ARG A 757 -17.94 -43.81 -40.99
CA ARG A 757 -16.86 -43.52 -40.08
C ARG A 757 -17.27 -43.82 -38.64
N VAL A 758 -16.37 -44.34 -37.88
CA VAL A 758 -16.60 -44.77 -36.51
C VAL A 758 -15.59 -44.11 -35.61
N PHE A 759 -16.05 -43.69 -34.49
CA PHE A 759 -15.24 -43.04 -33.45
C PHE A 759 -15.29 -43.87 -32.17
N ASP A 760 -14.18 -44.01 -31.51
CA ASP A 760 -14.10 -44.58 -30.17
C ASP A 760 -14.29 -43.48 -29.10
N ARG A 761 -14.13 -43.84 -27.82
CA ARG A 761 -14.25 -42.91 -26.68
C ARG A 761 -13.19 -41.81 -26.71
N TYR A 762 -12.03 -42.05 -27.29
CA TYR A 762 -10.90 -41.13 -27.38
C TYR A 762 -10.83 -40.37 -28.70
N ASP A 763 -11.90 -40.43 -29.51
CA ASP A 763 -12.05 -39.80 -30.82
C ASP A 763 -11.07 -40.34 -31.90
N ASN A 764 -10.44 -41.52 -31.69
CA ASN A 764 -9.77 -42.19 -32.77
C ASN A 764 -10.80 -42.61 -33.80
N THR A 765 -10.45 -42.47 -35.07
CA THR A 765 -11.43 -42.59 -36.16
C THR A 765 -10.95 -43.51 -37.23
N SER A 766 -11.79 -44.42 -37.68
CA SER A 766 -11.61 -45.15 -38.91
C SER A 766 -12.81 -44.96 -39.84
N SER A 767 -12.59 -45.14 -41.12
CA SER A 767 -13.63 -45.09 -42.14
C SER A 767 -13.53 -46.29 -43.11
N ALA A 768 -14.70 -46.72 -43.57
CA ALA A 768 -14.80 -47.76 -44.63
C ALA A 768 -15.81 -47.29 -45.67
N LYS A 769 -15.63 -47.75 -46.90
CA LYS A 769 -16.55 -47.46 -48.00
C LYS A 769 -17.07 -48.70 -48.64
N PHE A 770 -18.28 -48.65 -49.15
CA PHE A 770 -18.92 -49.69 -49.95
C PHE A 770 -19.51 -49.10 -51.23
N LEU A 771 -19.21 -49.69 -52.35
CA LEU A 771 -19.71 -49.26 -53.66
C LEU A 771 -20.92 -50.14 -54.03
N ILE A 772 -22.06 -49.49 -54.18
CA ILE A 772 -23.30 -50.13 -54.63
C ILE A 772 -23.39 -49.94 -56.14
N ARG A 773 -23.40 -51.05 -56.92
CA ARG A 773 -23.66 -50.96 -58.35
C ARG A 773 -25.14 -51.22 -58.59
N GLY A 774 -25.81 -50.20 -59.18
CA GLY A 774 -27.20 -50.39 -59.59
C GLY A 774 -27.30 -51.47 -60.63
N LYS A 775 -28.33 -52.35 -60.46
CA LYS A 775 -28.65 -53.36 -61.48
C LYS A 775 -29.34 -52.72 -62.66
#